data_70b7c0b81d56d1a84b61f39aee0ace65
#
_entry.id   70b7c0b81d56d1a84b61f39aee0ace65
#
_cell.length_a   1.000
_cell.length_b   1.000
_cell.length_c   1.000
_cell.angle_alpha   90.00
_cell.angle_beta   90.00
_cell.angle_gamma   90.00
#
_symmetry.space_group_name_H-M   'P 1'
#
loop_
_entity.id
_entity.type
_entity.pdbx_description
1 polymer ?
#
loop_
_entity_poly.entity_id
_entity_poly.type
_entity_poly.pdbx_seq_one_letter_code
_entity_poly.pdbx_strand_id
1 'polypeptide(L)'
;MRTRFFYLLLVAVMLTCGTACKKENNSGGNSGNVTGNPKGVDPPSGSTDGVTFINGGKSAIFNLYAPGKKSVTVLGDFNNWTSGSTYSMKNSVDGTRWWVQVDNLDPTKEYAYQYLIDGTLKVADPYTEKVLDPANDPGIPTTVYPNLKPYPTGSTTGIVSTFWYGQPAYSWKTTNFTRAAPKNLVVYELLVRDFVGTHSYQTLTDTLNYLVRLGVNAVELLPVNEFEGNDSWGYNSNFMFALDKYYGTKNDYKAFIDACHAKGIAVIQDIVLEDQFGSSPLAQMYWNSATNAPSSDNPWLDVANMHPDAVGYQMNHQSAATQYFTKNVMKYWMTEYHIDGYRFDEAKGFTQTNSGTTDEAAWAAYDASRVAIWENYNNYMKTIDPNMYVILEYFAVNQEEAVLASQGMMMWTNLSNPAEQALMSFNDSGGSWDLSGLFYDQYGFPSTSAYNLVSYFESHDQERLQFKNGAYGNSNGTYNIKDLPTGLKRDEMGAAFMFSSPGPKMLWQFGERGYDITIGDNDARLQDKPPHWEYMQDPNRAHLYATYAKMIKWKINNPVFTTTTYTYNLSGPFKFIQLLGADGTNVEVVGNFDVVTQTHTVPFPTVGTYTDNFTGTTINVTALPFSMTLAPGEYHLYSNTPLK
;
A
#
# COMPACT_ATOMS: atom_id res chain seq x y z
N MET A 1 29.96 5.78 45.47
CA MET A 1 29.81 6.13 46.91
C MET A 1 28.36 6.49 47.19
N ARG A 2 27.76 5.72 48.09
CA ARG A 2 26.59 6.04 48.99
C ARG A 2 25.29 6.52 48.28
N THR A 3 24.05 6.09 48.60
CA THR A 3 23.54 5.08 49.56
C THR A 3 22.03 4.91 49.22
N ARG A 4 21.54 3.71 49.40
CA ARG A 4 20.14 3.26 49.37
C ARG A 4 19.24 4.03 50.34
N PHE A 5 17.92 4.12 50.03
CA PHE A 5 16.89 3.91 51.05
C PHE A 5 15.64 3.28 50.45
N PHE A 6 15.29 2.12 51.00
CA PHE A 6 14.03 1.39 50.90
C PHE A 6 12.99 2.01 51.81
N TYR A 7 11.73 2.04 51.40
CA TYR A 7 10.62 1.91 52.35
C TYR A 7 9.51 1.04 51.75
N LEU A 8 9.36 -0.13 52.39
CA LEU A 8 8.17 -0.98 52.38
C LEU A 8 7.20 -0.46 53.44
N LEU A 9 5.91 -0.42 53.20
CA LEU A 9 4.91 -0.67 54.21
C LEU A 9 3.63 -1.30 53.67
N LEU A 10 3.26 -2.32 54.38
CA LEU A 10 2.23 -3.33 54.26
C LEU A 10 0.80 -2.82 54.55
N VAL A 11 -0.18 -3.40 53.80
CA VAL A 11 -1.43 -4.09 54.23
C VAL A 11 -2.39 -3.39 55.20
N ALA A 12 -3.64 -3.28 54.81
CA ALA A 12 -4.79 -3.80 55.56
C ALA A 12 -6.07 -3.95 54.72
N VAL A 13 -6.54 -5.16 54.70
CA VAL A 13 -7.87 -5.61 54.24
C VAL A 13 -8.91 -5.23 55.29
N MET A 14 -10.06 -4.68 54.88
CA MET A 14 -11.31 -4.84 55.63
C MET A 14 -12.49 -5.05 54.69
N LEU A 15 -13.02 -6.25 54.74
CA LEU A 15 -14.38 -6.59 54.36
C LEU A 15 -15.38 -6.01 55.35
N THR A 16 -16.45 -5.39 54.89
CA THR A 16 -17.74 -5.43 55.61
C THR A 16 -18.89 -5.56 54.62
N CYS A 17 -19.63 -6.64 54.81
CA CYS A 17 -20.96 -6.91 54.25
C CYS A 17 -22.05 -6.07 54.91
N GLY A 18 -23.15 -5.86 54.20
CA GLY A 18 -24.45 -5.63 54.81
C GLY A 18 -25.22 -4.50 54.10
N THR A 19 -26.17 -4.76 53.50
CA THR A 19 -27.57 -5.19 53.51
C THR A 19 -28.49 -4.18 52.80
N ALA A 20 -29.39 -4.71 52.04
CA ALA A 20 -30.44 -4.03 51.29
C ALA A 20 -31.49 -3.33 52.18
N CYS A 21 -32.07 -2.24 51.68
CA CYS A 21 -33.50 -1.97 51.88
C CYS A 21 -34.08 -0.98 50.87
N LYS A 22 -35.09 -1.42 50.22
CA LYS A 22 -36.31 -0.96 49.61
C LYS A 22 -36.72 0.54 49.65
N LYS A 23 -37.14 0.99 48.45
CA LYS A 23 -38.41 1.65 48.07
C LYS A 23 -38.91 2.89 48.82
N GLU A 24 -39.10 3.97 48.05
CA GLU A 24 -40.44 4.58 47.97
C GLU A 24 -40.56 5.57 46.79
N ASN A 25 -41.73 5.52 46.15
CA ASN A 25 -42.20 6.43 45.11
C ASN A 25 -42.52 7.81 45.72
N ASN A 26 -42.29 8.89 44.97
CA ASN A 26 -43.37 9.88 44.87
C ASN A 26 -43.29 10.73 43.58
N SER A 27 -44.42 11.03 43.09
CA SER A 27 -44.84 11.66 41.83
C SER A 27 -44.68 13.18 41.81
N GLY A 28 -44.44 13.70 40.61
CA GLY A 28 -45.08 14.96 40.20
C GLY A 28 -44.12 16.09 39.83
N GLY A 29 -43.99 16.39 38.53
CA GLY A 29 -43.39 17.60 38.01
C GLY A 29 -43.14 17.52 36.52
N ASN A 30 -44.15 17.92 35.77
CA ASN A 30 -44.15 17.94 34.30
C ASN A 30 -43.17 19.05 33.79
N SER A 31 -42.04 18.70 33.21
CA SER A 31 -41.24 19.60 32.39
C SER A 31 -40.72 18.80 31.21
N GLY A 32 -40.89 19.37 30.02
CA GLY A 32 -40.73 18.79 28.69
C GLY A 32 -39.60 17.77 28.53
N ASN A 33 -40.01 16.54 28.35
CA ASN A 33 -39.15 15.38 28.19
C ASN A 33 -38.55 15.41 26.78
N VAL A 34 -37.31 15.82 26.66
CA VAL A 34 -36.45 15.33 25.58
C VAL A 34 -36.23 13.85 25.90
N THR A 35 -37.06 12.97 25.32
CA THR A 35 -36.88 11.55 25.46
C THR A 35 -35.55 11.17 24.82
N GLY A 36 -34.51 10.95 25.64
CA GLY A 36 -33.25 10.37 25.20
C GLY A 36 -33.50 9.05 24.46
N ASN A 37 -32.63 8.71 23.52
CA ASN A 37 -32.75 7.47 22.76
C ASN A 37 -32.80 6.27 23.72
N PRO A 38 -33.57 5.21 23.38
CA PRO A 38 -33.62 4.00 24.20
C PRO A 38 -32.23 3.41 24.43
N LYS A 39 -31.89 3.11 25.69
CA LYS A 39 -30.61 2.54 26.11
C LYS A 39 -30.77 1.08 26.53
N GLY A 40 -29.69 0.31 26.37
CA GLY A 40 -29.63 -1.07 26.82
C GLY A 40 -30.34 -2.05 25.89
N VAL A 41 -30.30 -1.82 24.58
CA VAL A 41 -30.88 -2.70 23.57
C VAL A 41 -29.82 -3.02 22.52
N ASP A 42 -29.33 -4.26 22.53
CA ASP A 42 -28.32 -4.69 21.53
C ASP A 42 -28.90 -4.75 20.11
N PRO A 43 -28.06 -4.54 19.09
CA PRO A 43 -28.47 -4.73 17.71
C PRO A 43 -28.88 -6.19 17.44
N PRO A 44 -29.78 -6.45 16.49
CA PRO A 44 -30.18 -7.79 16.13
C PRO A 44 -28.99 -8.69 15.81
N SER A 45 -29.05 -9.96 16.23
CA SER A 45 -27.99 -10.94 15.95
C SER A 45 -27.73 -11.05 14.45
N GLY A 46 -26.46 -11.03 14.07
CA GLY A 46 -26.01 -11.09 12.66
C GLY A 46 -25.94 -9.72 11.96
N SER A 47 -26.32 -8.62 12.62
CA SER A 47 -26.02 -7.29 12.07
C SER A 47 -24.54 -6.93 12.29
N THR A 48 -23.97 -6.24 11.32
CA THR A 48 -22.59 -5.72 11.33
C THR A 48 -22.58 -4.21 11.46
N ASP A 49 -21.45 -3.60 11.79
CA ASP A 49 -21.30 -2.15 11.68
C ASP A 49 -21.53 -1.71 10.22
N GLY A 50 -22.08 -0.51 10.01
CA GLY A 50 -22.59 -0.06 8.73
C GLY A 50 -24.05 -0.47 8.49
N VAL A 51 -24.37 -0.89 7.27
CA VAL A 51 -25.75 -1.24 6.84
C VAL A 51 -25.88 -2.74 6.62
N THR A 52 -26.81 -3.36 7.34
CA THR A 52 -27.20 -4.77 7.14
C THR A 52 -28.58 -4.86 6.55
N PHE A 53 -28.72 -5.38 5.34
CA PHE A 53 -30.01 -5.58 4.68
C PHE A 53 -30.75 -6.80 5.23
N ILE A 54 -32.05 -6.65 5.44
CA ILE A 54 -32.97 -7.71 5.84
C ILE A 54 -34.24 -7.68 4.98
N ASN A 55 -35.05 -8.71 5.06
CA ASN A 55 -36.34 -8.81 4.35
C ASN A 55 -36.22 -8.57 2.81
N GLY A 56 -35.12 -9.06 2.19
CA GLY A 56 -34.90 -8.87 0.76
C GLY A 56 -34.71 -7.41 0.36
N GLY A 57 -34.02 -6.63 1.21
CA GLY A 57 -33.74 -5.20 0.98
C GLY A 57 -34.91 -4.26 1.25
N LYS A 58 -36.07 -4.77 1.72
CA LYS A 58 -37.20 -3.92 2.13
C LYS A 58 -37.03 -3.28 3.49
N SER A 59 -36.00 -3.73 4.24
CA SER A 59 -35.61 -3.18 5.52
C SER A 59 -34.07 -3.22 5.62
N ALA A 60 -33.50 -2.29 6.39
CA ALA A 60 -32.09 -2.25 6.70
C ALA A 60 -31.85 -1.91 8.17
N ILE A 61 -30.83 -2.51 8.77
CA ILE A 61 -30.34 -2.18 10.09
C ILE A 61 -29.10 -1.30 9.90
N PHE A 62 -29.15 -0.10 10.45
CA PHE A 62 -28.01 0.82 10.53
C PHE A 62 -27.36 0.63 11.89
N ASN A 63 -26.04 0.42 11.92
CA ASN A 63 -25.28 0.17 13.13
C ASN A 63 -24.00 0.98 13.12
N LEU A 64 -23.86 1.88 14.08
CA LEU A 64 -22.71 2.78 14.23
C LEU A 64 -22.00 2.52 15.56
N TYR A 65 -20.70 2.20 15.52
CA TYR A 65 -19.85 2.23 16.70
C TYR A 65 -19.53 3.69 17.05
N ALA A 66 -20.08 4.18 18.16
CA ALA A 66 -19.89 5.56 18.62
C ALA A 66 -20.04 5.65 20.16
N PRO A 67 -19.06 5.13 20.91
CA PRO A 67 -19.09 5.17 22.36
C PRO A 67 -19.10 6.59 22.89
N GLY A 68 -19.76 6.82 24.05
CA GLY A 68 -19.79 8.12 24.71
C GLY A 68 -20.73 9.17 24.13
N LYS A 69 -21.33 8.95 22.95
CA LYS A 69 -22.31 9.86 22.36
C LYS A 69 -23.63 9.83 23.13
N LYS A 70 -24.38 10.94 23.10
CA LYS A 70 -25.64 11.10 23.87
C LYS A 70 -26.85 10.68 23.07
N SER A 71 -26.81 10.87 21.74
CA SER A 71 -27.87 10.51 20.81
C SER A 71 -27.33 10.33 19.39
N VAL A 72 -27.93 9.42 18.65
CA VAL A 72 -27.69 9.26 17.21
C VAL A 72 -29.03 9.09 16.51
N THR A 73 -29.18 9.74 15.35
CA THR A 73 -30.36 9.61 14.49
C THR A 73 -29.88 9.39 13.06
N VAL A 74 -30.47 8.45 12.32
CA VAL A 74 -30.16 8.29 10.90
C VAL A 74 -31.07 9.20 10.06
N LEU A 75 -30.46 9.98 9.16
CA LEU A 75 -31.11 10.86 8.20
C LEU A 75 -30.82 10.36 6.79
N GLY A 76 -31.77 10.45 5.88
CA GLY A 76 -31.55 10.03 4.51
C GLY A 76 -32.75 10.26 3.60
N ASP A 77 -32.65 9.79 2.37
CA ASP A 77 -33.72 9.88 1.37
C ASP A 77 -35.02 9.20 1.83
N PHE A 78 -34.93 8.16 2.66
CA PHE A 78 -36.07 7.38 3.17
C PHE A 78 -36.92 8.12 4.22
N ASN A 79 -36.41 9.22 4.78
CA ASN A 79 -37.14 10.05 5.74
C ASN A 79 -37.12 11.54 5.39
N ASN A 80 -36.85 11.87 4.11
CA ASN A 80 -36.73 13.24 3.62
C ASN A 80 -35.76 14.07 4.46
N TRP A 81 -34.69 13.47 4.95
CA TRP A 81 -33.62 14.12 5.74
C TRP A 81 -34.14 14.78 7.03
N THR A 82 -35.25 14.29 7.56
CA THR A 82 -35.91 14.83 8.74
C THR A 82 -35.68 13.93 9.95
N SER A 83 -35.30 14.51 11.07
CA SER A 83 -35.18 13.78 12.33
C SER A 83 -36.58 13.44 12.88
N GLY A 84 -36.71 12.24 13.43
CA GLY A 84 -37.95 11.78 14.07
C GLY A 84 -37.70 10.57 14.96
N SER A 85 -38.59 10.31 15.91
CA SER A 85 -38.44 9.23 16.90
C SER A 85 -38.25 7.85 16.27
N THR A 86 -38.88 7.59 15.12
CA THR A 86 -38.73 6.33 14.36
C THR A 86 -37.31 6.07 13.89
N TYR A 87 -36.52 7.12 13.65
CA TYR A 87 -35.17 7.05 13.11
C TYR A 87 -34.09 7.32 14.17
N SER A 88 -34.50 7.58 15.43
CA SER A 88 -33.62 7.67 16.58
C SER A 88 -33.06 6.31 16.91
N MET A 89 -31.72 6.20 16.97
CA MET A 89 -31.03 4.95 17.14
C MET A 89 -31.04 4.52 18.62
N LYS A 90 -31.15 3.23 18.86
CA LYS A 90 -31.06 2.61 20.18
C LYS A 90 -29.58 2.43 20.53
N ASN A 91 -29.23 2.65 21.79
CA ASN A 91 -27.87 2.39 22.28
C ASN A 91 -27.76 0.97 22.81
N SER A 92 -26.69 0.26 22.48
CA SER A 92 -26.42 -1.12 22.94
C SER A 92 -26.30 -1.22 24.47
N VAL A 93 -26.35 -2.43 25.00
CA VAL A 93 -26.22 -2.70 26.44
C VAL A 93 -24.88 -2.20 26.99
N ASP A 94 -23.80 -2.40 26.23
CA ASP A 94 -22.44 -1.92 26.58
C ASP A 94 -22.22 -0.42 26.31
N GLY A 95 -23.20 0.24 25.70
CA GLY A 95 -23.15 1.68 25.41
C GLY A 95 -22.25 2.08 24.25
N THR A 96 -21.71 1.11 23.49
CA THR A 96 -20.71 1.41 22.44
C THR A 96 -21.30 1.56 21.06
N ARG A 97 -22.44 0.91 20.78
CA ARG A 97 -23.07 0.93 19.46
C ARG A 97 -24.43 1.60 19.48
N TRP A 98 -24.76 2.19 18.37
CA TRP A 98 -26.04 2.80 18.08
C TRP A 98 -26.65 2.12 16.87
N TRP A 99 -27.92 1.72 16.95
CA TRP A 99 -28.57 1.02 15.85
C TRP A 99 -30.06 1.35 15.70
N VAL A 100 -30.55 1.24 14.48
CA VAL A 100 -31.98 1.37 14.17
C VAL A 100 -32.33 0.51 12.95
N GLN A 101 -33.53 -0.05 12.93
CA GLN A 101 -34.07 -0.67 11.74
C GLN A 101 -34.93 0.36 11.00
N VAL A 102 -34.70 0.50 9.70
CA VAL A 102 -35.50 1.30 8.77
C VAL A 102 -36.25 0.35 7.86
N ASP A 103 -37.59 0.50 7.83
CA ASP A 103 -38.49 -0.34 7.06
C ASP A 103 -39.04 0.42 5.84
N ASN A 104 -39.81 -0.32 4.98
CA ASN A 104 -40.43 0.22 3.78
C ASN A 104 -39.46 0.81 2.75
N LEU A 105 -38.28 0.25 2.65
CA LEU A 105 -37.30 0.58 1.61
C LEU A 105 -37.70 -0.08 0.27
N ASP A 106 -37.41 0.60 -0.82
CA ASP A 106 -37.46 0.04 -2.16
C ASP A 106 -36.09 -0.60 -2.47
N PRO A 107 -35.99 -1.93 -2.58
CA PRO A 107 -34.71 -2.60 -2.80
C PRO A 107 -34.05 -2.25 -4.14
N THR A 108 -34.77 -1.66 -5.09
CA THR A 108 -34.25 -1.25 -6.40
C THR A 108 -33.61 0.13 -6.40
N LYS A 109 -33.77 0.91 -5.31
CA LYS A 109 -33.27 2.28 -5.21
C LYS A 109 -31.96 2.33 -4.43
N GLU A 110 -31.10 3.21 -4.89
CA GLU A 110 -29.98 3.69 -4.12
C GLU A 110 -30.39 4.86 -3.25
N TYR A 111 -30.12 4.77 -1.94
CA TYR A 111 -30.43 5.77 -0.94
C TYR A 111 -29.16 6.47 -0.45
N ALA A 112 -29.24 7.78 -0.22
CA ALA A 112 -28.22 8.54 0.48
C ALA A 112 -28.62 8.72 1.95
N TYR A 113 -27.63 8.76 2.86
CA TYR A 113 -27.85 8.92 4.30
C TYR A 113 -26.65 9.49 5.04
N GLN A 114 -26.88 9.97 6.27
CA GLN A 114 -25.89 10.40 7.25
C GLN A 114 -26.38 10.05 8.66
N TYR A 115 -25.46 10.04 9.60
CA TYR A 115 -25.76 10.06 11.02
C TYR A 115 -25.78 11.49 11.56
N LEU A 116 -26.83 11.84 12.32
CA LEU A 116 -26.90 13.05 13.12
C LEU A 116 -26.54 12.68 14.57
N ILE A 117 -25.37 13.09 15.02
CA ILE A 117 -24.83 12.79 16.33
C ILE A 117 -25.05 13.98 17.25
N ASP A 118 -25.54 13.72 18.46
CA ASP A 118 -25.80 14.71 19.52
C ASP A 118 -26.63 15.93 19.05
N GLY A 119 -27.48 15.70 18.04
CA GLY A 119 -28.41 16.67 17.46
C GLY A 119 -27.78 17.77 16.59
N THR A 120 -26.46 17.76 16.40
CA THR A 120 -25.74 18.83 15.68
C THR A 120 -24.77 18.35 14.63
N LEU A 121 -24.00 17.30 14.91
CA LEU A 121 -22.94 16.82 14.02
C LEU A 121 -23.50 15.83 12.99
N LYS A 122 -23.38 16.15 11.72
CA LYS A 122 -23.71 15.24 10.61
C LYS A 122 -22.42 14.59 10.09
N VAL A 123 -22.38 13.26 10.04
CA VAL A 123 -21.26 12.50 9.51
C VAL A 123 -21.72 11.38 8.61
N ALA A 124 -20.89 11.03 7.63
CA ALA A 124 -21.07 9.83 6.83
C ALA A 124 -20.76 8.58 7.67
N ASP A 125 -21.16 7.42 7.19
CA ASP A 125 -20.88 6.14 7.83
C ASP A 125 -19.42 5.72 7.52
N PRO A 126 -18.60 5.40 8.52
CA PRO A 126 -17.24 4.91 8.31
C PRO A 126 -17.17 3.57 7.55
N TYR A 127 -18.25 2.81 7.49
CA TYR A 127 -18.34 1.53 6.78
C TYR A 127 -19.04 1.64 5.40
N THR A 128 -19.24 2.86 4.89
CA THR A 128 -19.88 3.07 3.60
C THR A 128 -19.01 2.60 2.44
N GLU A 129 -19.62 1.94 1.44
CA GLU A 129 -18.95 1.49 0.22
C GLU A 129 -18.92 2.56 -0.90
N LYS A 130 -19.67 3.63 -0.72
CA LYS A 130 -19.68 4.81 -1.62
C LYS A 130 -20.18 6.03 -0.87
N VAL A 131 -19.57 7.16 -1.17
CA VAL A 131 -20.01 8.47 -0.69
C VAL A 131 -20.46 9.35 -1.84
N LEU A 132 -21.20 10.42 -1.53
CA LEU A 132 -21.44 11.54 -2.42
C LEU A 132 -20.83 12.78 -1.78
N ASP A 133 -19.96 13.44 -2.53
CA ASP A 133 -19.25 14.66 -2.12
C ASP A 133 -19.74 15.85 -2.97
N PRO A 134 -20.43 16.83 -2.38
CA PRO A 134 -20.95 17.96 -3.13
C PRO A 134 -19.84 18.85 -3.73
N ALA A 135 -18.63 18.81 -3.20
CA ALA A 135 -17.51 19.59 -3.69
C ALA A 135 -16.82 18.95 -4.90
N ASN A 136 -16.68 17.62 -4.91
CA ASN A 136 -15.82 16.92 -5.85
C ASN A 136 -16.59 16.10 -6.90
N ASP A 137 -17.74 15.51 -6.57
CA ASP A 137 -18.55 14.72 -7.51
C ASP A 137 -18.92 15.45 -8.82
N PRO A 138 -19.20 16.78 -8.82
CA PRO A 138 -19.47 17.49 -10.06
C PRO A 138 -18.31 17.50 -11.07
N GLY A 139 -17.09 17.25 -10.62
CA GLY A 139 -15.89 17.14 -11.46
C GLY A 139 -15.67 15.76 -12.07
N ILE A 140 -16.46 14.75 -11.67
CA ILE A 140 -16.29 13.37 -12.17
C ILE A 140 -16.96 13.22 -13.54
N PRO A 141 -16.20 12.84 -14.60
CA PRO A 141 -16.77 12.66 -15.93
C PRO A 141 -17.80 11.52 -15.96
N THR A 142 -18.94 11.72 -16.63
CA THR A 142 -19.96 10.68 -16.80
C THR A 142 -19.47 9.49 -17.64
N THR A 143 -18.39 9.63 -18.38
CA THR A 143 -17.69 8.55 -19.09
C THR A 143 -16.88 7.67 -18.14
N VAL A 144 -16.48 8.18 -16.98
CA VAL A 144 -15.76 7.45 -15.93
C VAL A 144 -16.74 6.84 -14.93
N TYR A 145 -17.70 7.64 -14.45
CA TYR A 145 -18.74 7.16 -13.53
C TYR A 145 -20.13 7.44 -14.10
N PRO A 146 -20.68 6.54 -14.93
CA PRO A 146 -22.03 6.70 -15.48
C PRO A 146 -23.08 6.58 -14.38
N ASN A 147 -24.11 7.43 -14.45
CA ASN A 147 -25.26 7.41 -13.54
C ASN A 147 -24.90 7.57 -12.05
N LEU A 148 -23.86 8.35 -11.75
CA LEU A 148 -23.58 8.71 -10.36
C LEU A 148 -24.83 9.36 -9.74
N LYS A 149 -25.26 8.84 -8.57
CA LYS A 149 -26.41 9.40 -7.86
C LYS A 149 -26.17 10.88 -7.55
N PRO A 150 -27.09 11.80 -7.88
CA PRO A 150 -26.95 13.19 -7.54
C PRO A 150 -26.90 13.41 -6.02
N TYR A 151 -26.03 14.31 -5.58
CA TYR A 151 -26.00 14.75 -4.19
C TYR A 151 -27.36 15.39 -3.79
N PRO A 152 -27.90 15.11 -2.58
CA PRO A 152 -29.20 15.62 -2.10
C PRO A 152 -29.14 17.11 -1.71
N THR A 153 -28.83 17.98 -2.66
CA THR A 153 -28.66 19.43 -2.49
C THR A 153 -29.90 20.06 -1.84
N GLY A 154 -29.68 20.92 -0.84
CA GLY A 154 -30.76 21.57 -0.10
C GLY A 154 -31.38 20.75 1.02
N SER A 155 -31.11 19.44 1.09
CA SER A 155 -31.63 18.55 2.13
C SER A 155 -30.61 18.33 3.26
N THR A 156 -29.32 18.35 2.93
CA THR A 156 -28.24 18.17 3.89
C THR A 156 -26.97 18.91 3.45
N THR A 157 -25.89 18.78 4.24
CA THR A 157 -24.56 19.34 3.98
C THR A 157 -23.50 18.32 4.34
N GLY A 158 -22.28 18.48 3.79
CA GLY A 158 -21.15 17.58 4.00
C GLY A 158 -21.27 16.29 3.17
N ILE A 159 -20.29 15.41 3.32
CA ILE A 159 -20.25 14.13 2.59
C ILE A 159 -21.36 13.21 3.12
N VAL A 160 -22.07 12.51 2.22
CA VAL A 160 -23.11 11.56 2.57
C VAL A 160 -22.74 10.15 2.10
N SER A 161 -23.13 9.16 2.87
CA SER A 161 -23.04 7.74 2.51
C SER A 161 -24.15 7.32 1.59
N THR A 162 -23.93 6.25 0.80
CA THR A 162 -25.02 5.59 0.07
C THR A 162 -25.12 4.11 0.43
N PHE A 163 -26.32 3.54 0.22
CA PHE A 163 -26.54 2.10 0.28
C PHE A 163 -27.56 1.66 -0.77
N TRP A 164 -27.38 0.45 -1.30
CA TRP A 164 -28.25 -0.07 -2.34
C TRP A 164 -28.30 -1.60 -2.33
N TYR A 165 -29.44 -2.19 -1.96
CA TYR A 165 -29.61 -3.64 -1.95
C TYR A 165 -29.53 -4.25 -3.35
N GLY A 166 -30.21 -3.62 -4.32
CA GLY A 166 -30.30 -4.09 -5.71
C GLY A 166 -29.09 -3.70 -6.57
N GLN A 167 -27.96 -3.33 -5.98
CA GLN A 167 -26.75 -3.05 -6.73
C GLN A 167 -26.37 -4.24 -7.62
N PRO A 168 -26.13 -4.04 -8.92
CA PRO A 168 -25.75 -5.13 -9.82
C PRO A 168 -24.50 -5.86 -9.31
N ALA A 169 -24.66 -7.14 -9.02
CA ALA A 169 -23.54 -7.97 -8.60
C ALA A 169 -22.58 -8.18 -9.77
N TYR A 170 -21.27 -8.13 -9.50
CA TYR A 170 -20.26 -8.51 -10.48
C TYR A 170 -20.19 -10.04 -10.61
N SER A 171 -20.12 -10.52 -11.85
CA SER A 171 -19.98 -11.95 -12.15
C SER A 171 -18.52 -12.23 -12.53
N TRP A 172 -17.76 -12.79 -11.60
CA TRP A 172 -16.37 -13.16 -11.83
C TRP A 172 -16.26 -14.22 -12.92
N LYS A 173 -15.37 -13.99 -13.88
CA LYS A 173 -15.14 -14.87 -15.04
C LYS A 173 -13.95 -15.79 -14.81
N THR A 174 -12.95 -15.32 -14.09
CA THR A 174 -11.71 -16.05 -13.79
C THR A 174 -11.83 -16.68 -12.41
N THR A 175 -11.93 -18.01 -12.36
CA THR A 175 -12.12 -18.78 -11.11
C THR A 175 -10.89 -19.60 -10.73
N ASN A 176 -9.89 -19.72 -11.63
CA ASN A 176 -8.72 -20.61 -11.48
C ASN A 176 -7.40 -19.82 -11.50
N PHE A 177 -7.40 -18.60 -10.98
CA PHE A 177 -6.18 -17.83 -10.88
C PHE A 177 -5.27 -18.39 -9.76
N THR A 178 -3.99 -18.51 -10.06
CA THR A 178 -2.95 -18.84 -9.08
C THR A 178 -1.84 -17.81 -9.18
N ARG A 179 -1.63 -17.08 -8.12
CA ARG A 179 -0.61 -16.03 -8.05
C ARG A 179 0.81 -16.62 -8.03
N ALA A 180 1.79 -15.84 -8.45
CA ALA A 180 3.19 -16.23 -8.44
C ALA A 180 3.68 -16.48 -7.01
N ALA A 181 4.59 -17.45 -6.83
CA ALA A 181 5.30 -17.56 -5.55
C ALA A 181 6.21 -16.34 -5.33
N PRO A 182 6.43 -15.86 -4.07
CA PRO A 182 7.24 -14.68 -3.79
C PRO A 182 8.61 -14.67 -4.49
N LYS A 183 9.28 -15.82 -4.60
CA LYS A 183 10.59 -15.94 -5.28
C LYS A 183 10.59 -15.51 -6.75
N ASN A 184 9.43 -15.56 -7.41
CA ASN A 184 9.25 -15.19 -8.82
C ASN A 184 8.40 -13.93 -9.00
N LEU A 185 8.06 -13.24 -7.92
CA LEU A 185 7.20 -12.06 -7.97
C LEU A 185 7.93 -10.88 -8.62
N VAL A 186 7.30 -10.29 -9.61
CA VAL A 186 7.71 -9.04 -10.25
C VAL A 186 6.51 -8.11 -10.27
N VAL A 187 6.57 -7.07 -9.43
CA VAL A 187 5.52 -6.10 -9.21
C VAL A 187 5.71 -4.90 -10.13
N TYR A 188 4.62 -4.41 -10.69
CA TYR A 188 4.55 -3.15 -11.42
C TYR A 188 3.69 -2.18 -10.62
N GLU A 189 4.33 -1.23 -9.95
CA GLU A 189 3.69 -0.17 -9.19
C GLU A 189 3.16 0.89 -10.16
N LEU A 190 1.90 1.30 -10.02
CA LEU A 190 1.31 2.33 -10.88
C LEU A 190 0.26 3.18 -10.17
N LEU A 191 0.18 4.44 -10.57
CA LEU A 191 -0.86 5.40 -10.25
C LEU A 191 -1.84 5.49 -11.43
N VAL A 192 -3.11 5.14 -11.23
CA VAL A 192 -4.12 5.15 -12.30
C VAL A 192 -4.19 6.51 -12.99
N ARG A 193 -4.14 7.60 -12.22
CA ARG A 193 -4.16 8.99 -12.70
C ARG A 193 -3.08 9.27 -13.75
N ASP A 194 -1.84 8.88 -13.46
CA ASP A 194 -0.67 9.19 -14.29
C ASP A 194 -0.38 8.10 -15.34
N PHE A 195 -0.99 6.91 -15.19
CA PHE A 195 -0.77 5.82 -16.13
C PHE A 195 -1.69 5.90 -17.35
N VAL A 196 -2.94 6.34 -17.18
CA VAL A 196 -3.91 6.50 -18.27
C VAL A 196 -4.57 7.89 -18.22
N GLY A 197 -4.52 8.62 -19.36
CA GLY A 197 -5.04 10.00 -19.43
C GLY A 197 -6.56 10.14 -19.24
N THR A 198 -7.30 9.03 -19.15
CA THR A 198 -8.75 9.03 -18.86
C THR A 198 -9.03 8.80 -17.37
N HIS A 199 -8.03 8.49 -16.58
CA HIS A 199 -8.11 8.19 -15.15
C HIS A 199 -9.12 7.04 -14.84
N SER A 200 -9.30 6.07 -15.74
CA SER A 200 -10.35 5.07 -15.54
C SER A 200 -9.84 3.63 -15.52
N TYR A 201 -10.45 2.79 -14.67
CA TYR A 201 -10.18 1.34 -14.64
C TYR A 201 -10.47 0.66 -15.98
N GLN A 202 -11.45 1.15 -16.74
CA GLN A 202 -11.76 0.60 -18.04
C GLN A 202 -10.58 0.79 -19.01
N THR A 203 -10.05 2.03 -19.15
CA THR A 203 -8.88 2.29 -19.99
C THR A 203 -7.63 1.58 -19.45
N LEU A 204 -7.48 1.50 -18.13
CA LEU A 204 -6.40 0.72 -17.51
C LEU A 204 -6.47 -0.75 -17.93
N THR A 205 -7.67 -1.33 -17.95
CA THR A 205 -7.91 -2.71 -18.41
C THR A 205 -7.48 -2.91 -19.86
N ASP A 206 -7.73 -1.93 -20.74
CA ASP A 206 -7.35 -1.97 -22.14
C ASP A 206 -5.82 -1.96 -22.32
N THR A 207 -5.07 -1.41 -21.36
CA THR A 207 -3.59 -1.36 -21.40
C THR A 207 -2.91 -2.63 -20.89
N LEU A 208 -3.61 -3.60 -20.28
CA LEU A 208 -3.02 -4.79 -19.67
C LEU A 208 -2.10 -5.60 -20.60
N ASN A 209 -2.34 -5.58 -21.91
CA ASN A 209 -1.45 -6.26 -22.85
C ASN A 209 -0.03 -5.68 -22.87
N TYR A 210 0.16 -4.43 -22.47
CA TYR A 210 1.48 -3.82 -22.29
C TYR A 210 2.24 -4.51 -21.15
N LEU A 211 1.60 -4.69 -20.01
CA LEU A 211 2.16 -5.35 -18.83
C LEU A 211 2.44 -6.84 -19.07
N VAL A 212 1.53 -7.52 -19.80
CA VAL A 212 1.74 -8.91 -20.21
C VAL A 212 2.98 -9.06 -21.10
N ARG A 213 3.20 -8.14 -22.05
CA ARG A 213 4.41 -8.18 -22.91
C ARG A 213 5.68 -7.84 -22.14
N LEU A 214 5.59 -6.98 -21.13
CA LEU A 214 6.69 -6.70 -20.19
C LEU A 214 7.04 -7.95 -19.36
N GLY A 215 6.04 -8.76 -19.04
CA GLY A 215 6.22 -10.03 -18.33
C GLY A 215 6.06 -9.93 -16.81
N VAL A 216 5.59 -8.79 -16.28
CA VAL A 216 5.27 -8.65 -14.86
C VAL A 216 4.09 -9.55 -14.47
N ASN A 217 4.06 -10.03 -13.23
CA ASN A 217 3.06 -10.95 -12.74
C ASN A 217 2.27 -10.44 -11.52
N ALA A 218 2.48 -9.19 -11.16
CA ALA A 218 1.63 -8.45 -10.23
C ALA A 218 1.59 -6.96 -10.62
N VAL A 219 0.45 -6.33 -10.34
CA VAL A 219 0.27 -4.87 -10.39
C VAL A 219 -0.02 -4.41 -8.98
N GLU A 220 0.70 -3.39 -8.53
CA GLU A 220 0.43 -2.67 -7.30
C GLU A 220 -0.17 -1.31 -7.66
N LEU A 221 -1.41 -1.09 -7.23
CA LEU A 221 -2.08 0.19 -7.46
C LEU A 221 -1.87 1.09 -6.26
N LEU A 222 -1.42 2.33 -6.50
CA LEU A 222 -1.47 3.38 -5.49
C LEU A 222 -2.90 3.48 -4.93
N PRO A 223 -3.10 4.05 -3.71
CA PRO A 223 -4.35 3.90 -2.99
C PRO A 223 -5.58 4.25 -3.82
N VAL A 224 -6.54 3.34 -3.83
CA VAL A 224 -7.81 3.44 -4.58
C VAL A 224 -9.02 3.69 -3.68
N ASN A 225 -8.78 3.83 -2.38
CA ASN A 225 -9.82 4.21 -1.43
C ASN A 225 -10.25 5.66 -1.68
N GLU A 226 -11.51 5.99 -1.39
CA GLU A 226 -12.03 7.35 -1.55
C GLU A 226 -11.17 8.36 -0.78
N PHE A 227 -10.49 9.24 -1.50
CA PHE A 227 -9.57 10.23 -1.01
C PHE A 227 -10.14 11.66 -1.08
N GLU A 228 -9.47 12.63 -0.49
CA GLU A 228 -9.87 14.04 -0.57
C GLU A 228 -9.58 14.63 -1.95
N GLY A 229 -10.60 15.18 -2.58
CA GLY A 229 -10.51 15.73 -3.94
C GLY A 229 -10.68 14.68 -5.04
N ASN A 230 -10.42 15.07 -6.29
CA ASN A 230 -10.41 14.18 -7.46
C ASN A 230 -8.99 14.00 -8.03
N ASP A 231 -8.05 14.82 -7.59
CA ASP A 231 -6.67 14.81 -8.04
C ASP A 231 -5.74 14.54 -6.86
N SER A 232 -5.33 13.29 -6.71
CA SER A 232 -4.49 12.83 -5.60
C SER A 232 -3.67 11.60 -6.02
N TRP A 233 -2.60 11.35 -5.26
CA TRP A 233 -1.93 10.04 -5.26
C TRP A 233 -2.73 8.97 -4.51
N GLY A 234 -3.72 9.39 -3.69
CA GLY A 234 -4.59 8.52 -2.90
C GLY A 234 -4.20 8.38 -1.43
N TYR A 235 -3.06 8.92 -1.00
CA TYR A 235 -2.58 8.78 0.39
C TYR A 235 -3.36 9.62 1.42
N ASN A 236 -4.25 10.50 0.98
CA ASN A 236 -5.19 11.25 1.82
C ASN A 236 -6.59 10.62 1.84
N SER A 237 -6.69 9.31 1.91
CA SER A 237 -7.95 8.56 1.92
C SER A 237 -8.68 8.66 3.26
N ASN A 238 -10.03 8.71 3.20
CA ASN A 238 -10.89 8.94 4.36
C ASN A 238 -12.00 7.89 4.54
N PHE A 239 -12.33 7.15 3.47
CA PHE A 239 -13.39 6.15 3.50
C PHE A 239 -12.84 4.80 3.06
N MET A 240 -12.37 4.03 4.04
CA MET A 240 -11.58 2.83 3.80
C MET A 240 -12.35 1.66 3.16
N PHE A 241 -13.69 1.72 3.10
CA PHE A 241 -14.53 0.74 2.40
C PHE A 241 -15.05 1.26 1.05
N ALA A 242 -14.90 2.55 0.77
CA ALA A 242 -15.33 3.14 -0.48
C ALA A 242 -14.20 3.16 -1.50
N LEU A 243 -14.54 2.80 -2.75
CA LEU A 243 -13.67 2.98 -3.90
C LEU A 243 -13.78 4.41 -4.40
N ASP A 244 -12.66 5.02 -4.76
CA ASP A 244 -12.67 6.37 -5.33
C ASP A 244 -13.40 6.41 -6.67
N LYS A 245 -14.38 7.31 -6.75
CA LYS A 245 -15.27 7.45 -7.91
C LYS A 245 -14.58 8.06 -9.14
N TYR A 246 -13.48 8.76 -8.93
CA TYR A 246 -12.75 9.40 -10.02
C TYR A 246 -12.08 8.40 -10.96
N TYR A 247 -11.90 7.15 -10.49
CA TYR A 247 -11.34 6.05 -11.29
C TYR A 247 -12.40 5.11 -11.89
N GLY A 248 -13.66 5.22 -11.47
CA GLY A 248 -14.75 4.41 -12.00
C GLY A 248 -15.63 3.74 -10.94
N THR A 249 -16.46 2.83 -11.40
CA THR A 249 -17.42 2.12 -10.55
C THR A 249 -16.78 0.91 -9.85
N LYS A 250 -17.43 0.44 -8.79
CA LYS A 250 -17.10 -0.83 -8.12
C LYS A 250 -16.94 -2.00 -9.10
N ASN A 251 -17.83 -2.09 -10.11
CA ASN A 251 -17.79 -3.15 -11.10
C ASN A 251 -16.67 -2.98 -12.12
N ASP A 252 -16.25 -1.74 -12.42
CA ASP A 252 -15.10 -1.50 -13.31
C ASP A 252 -13.81 -1.96 -12.65
N TYR A 253 -13.64 -1.69 -11.34
CA TYR A 253 -12.47 -2.17 -10.60
C TYR A 253 -12.45 -3.71 -10.50
N LYS A 254 -13.61 -4.34 -10.21
CA LYS A 254 -13.72 -5.82 -10.25
C LYS A 254 -13.41 -6.39 -11.63
N ALA A 255 -13.86 -5.73 -12.70
CA ALA A 255 -13.56 -6.14 -14.07
C ALA A 255 -12.06 -6.03 -14.40
N PHE A 256 -11.40 -4.99 -13.88
CA PHE A 256 -9.94 -4.84 -13.99
C PHE A 256 -9.22 -6.00 -13.28
N ILE A 257 -9.57 -6.31 -12.04
CA ILE A 257 -8.97 -7.43 -11.28
C ILE A 257 -9.19 -8.76 -12.00
N ASP A 258 -10.43 -9.03 -12.44
CA ASP A 258 -10.76 -10.25 -13.19
C ASP A 258 -9.96 -10.38 -14.49
N ALA A 259 -9.75 -9.26 -15.20
CA ALA A 259 -8.93 -9.21 -16.40
C ALA A 259 -7.42 -9.43 -16.10
N CYS A 260 -6.93 -8.91 -14.98
CA CYS A 260 -5.57 -9.19 -14.49
C CYS A 260 -5.39 -10.69 -14.21
N HIS A 261 -6.30 -11.29 -13.45
CA HIS A 261 -6.29 -12.72 -13.13
C HIS A 261 -6.34 -13.59 -14.39
N ALA A 262 -7.17 -13.23 -15.38
CA ALA A 262 -7.25 -13.92 -16.66
C ALA A 262 -5.91 -13.90 -17.45
N LYS A 263 -5.04 -12.95 -17.14
CA LYS A 263 -3.71 -12.78 -17.76
C LYS A 263 -2.56 -13.27 -16.87
N GLY A 264 -2.87 -13.86 -15.71
CA GLY A 264 -1.87 -14.35 -14.76
C GLY A 264 -1.20 -13.26 -13.93
N ILE A 265 -1.83 -12.09 -13.80
CA ILE A 265 -1.33 -10.93 -13.05
C ILE A 265 -2.12 -10.82 -11.75
N ALA A 266 -1.43 -10.82 -10.61
CA ALA A 266 -1.99 -10.54 -9.30
C ALA A 266 -2.27 -9.03 -9.13
N VAL A 267 -3.22 -8.67 -8.27
CA VAL A 267 -3.51 -7.27 -7.92
C VAL A 267 -3.19 -7.04 -6.45
N ILE A 268 -2.26 -6.12 -6.21
CA ILE A 268 -1.85 -5.66 -4.89
C ILE A 268 -2.45 -4.27 -4.71
N GLN A 269 -3.09 -4.04 -3.57
CA GLN A 269 -3.62 -2.73 -3.22
C GLN A 269 -2.66 -2.05 -2.24
N ASP A 270 -2.18 -0.88 -2.61
CA ASP A 270 -1.56 0.03 -1.66
C ASP A 270 -2.65 0.65 -0.78
N ILE A 271 -2.44 0.67 0.53
CA ILE A 271 -3.47 1.09 1.49
C ILE A 271 -2.87 1.87 2.66
N VAL A 272 -3.50 3.01 2.95
CA VAL A 272 -3.15 3.87 4.09
C VAL A 272 -4.03 3.50 5.27
N LEU A 273 -3.45 2.89 6.28
CA LEU A 273 -4.12 2.56 7.54
C LEU A 273 -3.34 3.09 8.75
N GLU A 274 -2.32 3.89 8.49
CA GLU A 274 -1.55 4.61 9.51
C GLU A 274 -2.26 5.90 9.92
N ASP A 275 -2.78 6.63 8.95
CA ASP A 275 -3.37 7.96 9.10
C ASP A 275 -4.84 8.03 8.68
N GLN A 276 -5.55 9.06 9.18
CA GLN A 276 -6.84 9.54 8.69
C GLN A 276 -6.80 11.07 8.54
N PHE A 277 -7.67 11.62 7.69
CA PHE A 277 -7.71 13.05 7.43
C PHE A 277 -9.02 13.70 7.89
N GLY A 278 -9.17 15.01 7.67
CA GLY A 278 -10.26 15.79 8.26
C GLY A 278 -11.67 15.42 7.77
N SER A 279 -11.80 14.86 6.58
CA SER A 279 -13.08 14.39 6.05
C SER A 279 -13.48 13.00 6.58
N SER A 280 -12.57 12.28 7.23
CA SER A 280 -12.85 10.96 7.81
C SER A 280 -13.91 11.03 8.91
N PRO A 281 -14.95 10.17 8.87
CA PRO A 281 -15.92 10.05 9.95
C PRO A 281 -15.27 9.72 11.30
N LEU A 282 -14.15 8.99 11.31
CA LEU A 282 -13.41 8.62 12.52
C LEU A 282 -12.81 9.85 13.21
N ALA A 283 -12.34 10.83 12.43
CA ALA A 283 -11.87 12.11 12.96
C ALA A 283 -13.05 13.00 13.37
N GLN A 284 -14.05 13.17 12.49
CA GLN A 284 -15.17 14.09 12.70
C GLN A 284 -16.00 13.78 13.94
N MET A 285 -16.23 12.49 14.22
CA MET A 285 -17.05 12.06 15.37
C MET A 285 -16.44 12.45 16.72
N TYR A 286 -15.11 12.55 16.81
CA TYR A 286 -14.39 12.83 18.05
C TYR A 286 -13.33 13.89 17.80
N TRP A 287 -13.80 15.11 17.58
CA TRP A 287 -12.97 16.26 17.24
C TRP A 287 -12.96 17.29 18.36
N ASN A 288 -11.79 17.79 18.72
CA ASN A 288 -11.62 18.91 19.64
C ASN A 288 -11.30 20.18 18.86
N SER A 289 -12.30 21.05 18.66
CA SER A 289 -12.14 22.29 17.93
C SER A 289 -11.20 23.30 18.61
N ALA A 290 -10.96 23.18 19.92
CA ALA A 290 -10.07 24.09 20.63
C ALA A 290 -8.58 23.79 20.35
N THR A 291 -8.25 22.53 20.09
CA THR A 291 -6.88 22.09 19.77
C THR A 291 -6.70 21.80 18.28
N ASN A 292 -7.78 21.79 17.50
CA ASN A 292 -7.82 21.40 16.10
C ASN A 292 -7.18 20.01 15.86
N ALA A 293 -7.60 19.03 16.68
CA ALA A 293 -7.06 17.67 16.68
C ALA A 293 -8.14 16.67 17.14
N PRO A 294 -7.95 15.35 16.95
CA PRO A 294 -8.79 14.34 17.56
C PRO A 294 -8.89 14.56 19.08
N SER A 295 -10.07 14.33 19.65
CA SER A 295 -10.27 14.47 21.09
C SER A 295 -9.71 13.24 21.84
N SER A 296 -9.41 13.41 23.12
CA SER A 296 -8.81 12.35 23.95
C SER A 296 -9.70 11.12 24.17
N ASP A 297 -10.97 11.20 23.81
CA ASP A 297 -11.94 10.10 23.83
C ASP A 297 -12.17 9.49 22.45
N ASN A 298 -11.37 9.89 21.43
CA ASN A 298 -11.41 9.25 20.13
C ASN A 298 -10.96 7.79 20.24
N PRO A 299 -11.80 6.81 19.88
CA PRO A 299 -11.45 5.40 20.06
C PRO A 299 -10.49 4.86 19.00
N TRP A 300 -10.22 5.62 17.92
CA TRP A 300 -9.40 5.17 16.79
C TRP A 300 -8.12 5.98 16.60
N LEU A 301 -8.15 7.28 16.88
CA LEU A 301 -7.08 8.22 16.52
C LEU A 301 -6.38 8.77 17.75
N ASP A 302 -5.10 9.03 17.63
CA ASP A 302 -4.32 9.70 18.65
C ASP A 302 -4.55 11.21 18.66
N VAL A 303 -4.39 11.83 19.82
CA VAL A 303 -4.51 13.29 19.99
C VAL A 303 -3.38 14.02 19.28
N ALA A 304 -2.21 13.39 19.17
CA ALA A 304 -1.03 13.91 18.51
C ALA A 304 -0.23 12.75 17.90
N ASN A 305 0.44 13.02 16.81
CA ASN A 305 1.28 12.04 16.14
C ASN A 305 2.47 11.63 17.02
N MET A 306 2.82 10.35 17.00
CA MET A 306 3.83 9.73 17.87
C MET A 306 5.19 9.58 17.21
N HIS A 307 5.28 9.83 15.88
CA HIS A 307 6.50 9.62 15.08
C HIS A 307 6.69 10.72 14.03
N PRO A 308 7.89 10.82 13.40
CA PRO A 308 8.11 11.65 12.21
C PRO A 308 7.15 11.24 11.07
N ASP A 309 7.16 11.81 9.95
CA ASP A 309 6.45 11.47 8.71
C ASP A 309 4.91 11.33 8.78
N ALA A 310 4.28 11.25 9.94
CA ALA A 310 2.82 11.24 10.04
C ALA A 310 2.23 12.54 9.45
N VAL A 311 1.48 12.40 8.34
CA VAL A 311 0.94 13.55 7.59
C VAL A 311 -0.52 13.84 7.94
N GLY A 312 -1.24 12.85 8.45
CA GLY A 312 -2.63 12.95 8.91
C GLY A 312 -2.78 12.86 10.43
N TYR A 313 -3.89 12.28 10.88
CA TYR A 313 -4.17 11.95 12.28
C TYR A 313 -3.90 10.47 12.50
N GLN A 314 -2.85 10.18 13.23
CA GLN A 314 -2.34 8.82 13.44
C GLN A 314 -3.39 7.90 14.06
N MET A 315 -3.52 6.69 13.50
CA MET A 315 -4.40 5.64 14.01
C MET A 315 -3.73 4.89 15.17
N ASN A 316 -4.46 4.76 16.27
CA ASN A 316 -4.00 4.03 17.45
C ASN A 316 -4.16 2.52 17.26
N HIS A 317 -3.16 1.84 16.72
CA HIS A 317 -3.20 0.40 16.47
C HIS A 317 -3.12 -0.48 17.75
N GLN A 318 -2.93 0.09 18.92
CA GLN A 318 -3.12 -0.61 20.20
C GLN A 318 -4.58 -0.57 20.67
N SER A 319 -5.40 0.33 20.12
CA SER A 319 -6.84 0.37 20.40
C SER A 319 -7.57 -0.83 19.80
N ALA A 320 -8.41 -1.48 20.61
CA ALA A 320 -9.27 -2.57 20.12
C ALA A 320 -10.25 -2.10 19.03
N ALA A 321 -10.70 -0.85 19.08
CA ALA A 321 -11.58 -0.26 18.06
C ALA A 321 -10.86 -0.11 16.72
N THR A 322 -9.63 0.39 16.74
CA THR A 322 -8.79 0.50 15.55
C THR A 322 -8.48 -0.87 14.95
N GLN A 323 -8.05 -1.83 15.78
CA GLN A 323 -7.76 -3.19 15.30
C GLN A 323 -8.98 -3.87 14.70
N TYR A 324 -10.16 -3.67 15.29
CA TYR A 324 -11.41 -4.20 14.74
C TYR A 324 -11.75 -3.56 13.39
N PHE A 325 -11.67 -2.22 13.29
CA PHE A 325 -11.91 -1.48 12.04
C PHE A 325 -10.94 -1.92 10.94
N THR A 326 -9.65 -1.92 11.22
CA THR A 326 -8.57 -2.30 10.30
C THR A 326 -8.75 -3.74 9.78
N LYS A 327 -9.08 -4.69 10.65
CA LYS A 327 -9.37 -6.08 10.25
C LYS A 327 -10.61 -6.19 9.34
N ASN A 328 -11.65 -5.39 9.59
CA ASN A 328 -12.81 -5.36 8.70
C ASN A 328 -12.46 -4.76 7.32
N VAL A 329 -11.64 -3.70 7.27
CA VAL A 329 -11.13 -3.13 6.01
C VAL A 329 -10.36 -4.20 5.23
N MET A 330 -9.37 -4.84 5.86
CA MET A 330 -8.59 -5.91 5.22
C MET A 330 -9.50 -7.01 4.67
N LYS A 331 -10.41 -7.51 5.50
CA LYS A 331 -11.36 -8.56 5.08
C LYS A 331 -12.19 -8.12 3.88
N TYR A 332 -12.71 -6.89 3.90
CA TYR A 332 -13.59 -6.39 2.85
C TYR A 332 -12.92 -6.41 1.47
N TRP A 333 -11.73 -5.83 1.33
CA TRP A 333 -11.03 -5.80 0.05
C TRP A 333 -10.61 -7.20 -0.42
N MET A 334 -10.18 -8.07 0.50
CA MET A 334 -9.85 -9.46 0.19
C MET A 334 -11.04 -10.26 -0.31
N THR A 335 -12.24 -10.08 0.29
CA THR A 335 -13.40 -10.93 -0.01
C THR A 335 -14.34 -10.33 -1.05
N GLU A 336 -14.44 -9.00 -1.12
CA GLU A 336 -15.34 -8.31 -2.05
C GLU A 336 -14.70 -8.05 -3.40
N TYR A 337 -13.37 -7.75 -3.40
CA TYR A 337 -12.64 -7.43 -4.62
C TYR A 337 -11.66 -8.52 -5.06
N HIS A 338 -11.44 -9.54 -4.25
CA HIS A 338 -10.50 -10.63 -4.54
C HIS A 338 -9.08 -10.15 -4.86
N ILE A 339 -8.61 -9.10 -4.17
CA ILE A 339 -7.22 -8.66 -4.29
C ILE A 339 -6.27 -9.74 -3.76
N ASP A 340 -5.02 -9.73 -4.24
CA ASP A 340 -4.02 -10.77 -3.98
C ASP A 340 -2.98 -10.38 -2.94
N GLY A 341 -2.92 -9.11 -2.61
CA GLY A 341 -1.95 -8.57 -1.68
C GLY A 341 -2.27 -7.15 -1.24
N TYR A 342 -1.58 -6.73 -0.19
CA TYR A 342 -1.49 -5.35 0.23
C TYR A 342 -0.03 -4.89 0.24
N ARG A 343 0.19 -3.64 -0.12
CA ARG A 343 1.31 -2.83 0.36
C ARG A 343 0.74 -1.90 1.42
N PHE A 344 1.29 -1.95 2.61
CA PHE A 344 0.88 -1.05 3.69
C PHE A 344 1.80 0.15 3.74
N ASP A 345 1.19 1.31 3.54
CA ASP A 345 1.83 2.62 3.64
C ASP A 345 2.28 2.89 5.06
N GLU A 346 3.45 3.49 5.23
CA GLU A 346 4.03 3.85 6.53
C GLU A 346 3.83 2.81 7.64
N ALA A 347 3.97 1.53 7.31
CA ALA A 347 3.73 0.41 8.20
C ALA A 347 4.54 0.47 9.51
N LYS A 348 5.66 1.18 9.53
CA LYS A 348 6.46 1.50 10.71
C LYS A 348 5.71 2.40 11.69
N GLY A 349 4.70 3.15 11.24
CA GLY A 349 3.86 4.03 12.06
C GLY A 349 2.83 3.29 12.94
N PHE A 350 2.62 1.98 12.76
CA PHE A 350 1.64 1.20 13.55
C PHE A 350 2.13 0.95 14.98
N THR A 351 2.44 2.02 15.70
CA THR A 351 2.99 1.98 17.07
C THR A 351 2.40 3.08 17.94
N GLN A 352 2.45 2.85 19.27
CA GLN A 352 2.18 3.86 20.28
C GLN A 352 3.46 4.24 21.04
N THR A 353 4.60 3.76 20.58
CA THR A 353 5.91 4.18 21.09
C THR A 353 6.21 5.58 20.55
N ASN A 354 6.21 6.56 21.45
CA ASN A 354 6.42 7.95 21.05
C ASN A 354 7.91 8.22 20.81
N SER A 355 8.28 8.42 19.55
CA SER A 355 9.61 8.84 19.12
C SER A 355 9.73 10.35 18.90
N GLY A 356 8.62 11.10 19.09
CA GLY A 356 8.55 12.51 18.70
C GLY A 356 8.45 12.68 17.19
N THR A 357 8.19 13.90 16.74
CA THR A 357 7.92 14.22 15.32
C THR A 357 9.16 14.54 14.49
N THR A 358 10.37 14.26 14.99
CA THR A 358 11.65 14.62 14.33
C THR A 358 12.76 13.62 14.55
N ASP A 359 12.59 12.57 15.37
CA ASP A 359 13.64 11.60 15.70
C ASP A 359 13.45 10.29 14.91
N GLU A 360 13.95 10.30 13.69
CA GLU A 360 13.93 9.14 12.77
C GLU A 360 14.66 7.92 13.36
N ALA A 361 15.74 8.14 14.11
CA ALA A 361 16.52 7.04 14.68
C ALA A 361 15.76 6.36 15.83
N ALA A 362 15.06 7.14 16.68
CA ALA A 362 14.20 6.60 17.70
C ALA A 362 13.00 5.84 17.10
N TRP A 363 12.41 6.37 16.05
CA TRP A 363 11.30 5.72 15.34
C TRP A 363 11.72 4.42 14.64
N ALA A 364 12.90 4.40 14.06
CA ALA A 364 13.46 3.21 13.42
C ALA A 364 13.94 2.14 14.42
N ALA A 365 14.09 2.47 15.71
CA ALA A 365 14.55 1.52 16.73
C ALA A 365 13.57 0.34 16.91
N TYR A 366 14.09 -0.80 17.38
CA TYR A 366 13.30 -2.02 17.60
C TYR A 366 12.11 -1.79 18.55
N ASP A 367 10.90 -2.10 18.08
CA ASP A 367 9.66 -1.98 18.86
C ASP A 367 8.88 -3.30 18.85
N ALA A 368 8.97 -4.02 19.98
CA ALA A 368 8.27 -5.30 20.14
C ALA A 368 6.74 -5.16 20.11
N SER A 369 6.18 -3.99 20.46
CA SER A 369 4.73 -3.75 20.43
C SER A 369 4.24 -3.62 18.99
N ARG A 370 5.01 -2.95 18.14
CA ARG A 370 4.77 -2.82 16.70
C ARG A 370 4.86 -4.17 15.99
N VAL A 371 5.87 -4.96 16.32
CA VAL A 371 5.98 -6.35 15.83
C VAL A 371 4.73 -7.15 16.17
N ALA A 372 4.25 -7.10 17.42
CA ALA A 372 3.06 -7.82 17.84
C ALA A 372 1.77 -7.37 17.12
N ILE A 373 1.65 -6.09 16.78
CA ILE A 373 0.54 -5.56 15.97
C ILE A 373 0.58 -6.17 14.56
N TRP A 374 1.74 -6.18 13.92
CA TRP A 374 1.88 -6.76 12.58
C TRP A 374 1.67 -8.27 12.56
N GLU A 375 2.17 -8.98 13.57
CA GLU A 375 1.87 -10.42 13.75
C GLU A 375 0.36 -10.68 13.83
N ASN A 376 -0.37 -9.87 14.59
CA ASN A 376 -1.81 -9.99 14.75
C ASN A 376 -2.55 -9.75 13.41
N TYR A 377 -2.17 -8.73 12.63
CA TYR A 377 -2.78 -8.45 11.32
C TYR A 377 -2.43 -9.49 10.26
N ASN A 378 -1.15 -9.88 10.17
CA ASN A 378 -0.70 -10.91 9.26
C ASN A 378 -1.39 -12.26 9.52
N ASN A 379 -1.47 -12.68 10.78
CA ASN A 379 -2.18 -13.89 11.17
C ASN A 379 -3.66 -13.82 10.80
N TYR A 380 -4.32 -12.67 11.03
CA TYR A 380 -5.71 -12.48 10.64
C TYR A 380 -5.93 -12.61 9.12
N MET A 381 -5.13 -11.93 8.30
CA MET A 381 -5.21 -12.03 6.85
C MET A 381 -4.99 -13.47 6.37
N LYS A 382 -4.04 -14.20 6.96
CA LYS A 382 -3.78 -15.61 6.64
C LYS A 382 -4.91 -16.56 7.02
N THR A 383 -5.83 -16.18 7.94
CA THR A 383 -7.04 -16.97 8.18
C THR A 383 -8.05 -16.86 7.04
N ILE A 384 -7.99 -15.80 6.24
CA ILE A 384 -8.85 -15.55 5.08
C ILE A 384 -8.21 -16.13 3.82
N ASP A 385 -6.95 -15.78 3.58
CA ASP A 385 -6.14 -16.28 2.47
C ASP A 385 -4.68 -16.52 2.93
N PRO A 386 -4.25 -17.80 3.06
CA PRO A 386 -2.92 -18.13 3.55
C PRO A 386 -1.78 -17.70 2.59
N ASN A 387 -2.11 -17.39 1.32
CA ASN A 387 -1.14 -16.98 0.30
C ASN A 387 -1.15 -15.48 0.02
N MET A 388 -1.85 -14.68 0.83
CA MET A 388 -1.91 -13.23 0.69
C MET A 388 -0.53 -12.61 0.72
N TYR A 389 -0.19 -11.77 -0.25
CA TYR A 389 1.01 -10.96 -0.19
C TYR A 389 0.81 -9.86 0.87
N VAL A 390 1.74 -9.77 1.81
CA VAL A 390 1.77 -8.72 2.85
C VAL A 390 3.09 -8.00 2.70
N ILE A 391 3.05 -6.83 2.06
CA ILE A 391 4.21 -6.00 1.78
C ILE A 391 4.17 -4.79 2.71
N LEU A 392 5.26 -4.53 3.40
CA LEU A 392 5.37 -3.44 4.36
C LEU A 392 6.38 -2.40 3.87
N GLU A 393 5.93 -1.16 3.75
CA GLU A 393 6.84 -0.04 3.75
C GLU A 393 7.25 0.22 5.19
N TYR A 394 8.48 -0.20 5.56
CA TYR A 394 8.80 -0.32 6.98
C TYR A 394 10.04 0.47 7.42
N PHE A 395 11.17 0.27 6.78
CA PHE A 395 12.44 0.97 6.99
C PHE A 395 12.85 1.12 8.46
N ALA A 396 12.64 0.07 9.27
CA ALA A 396 13.12 -0.02 10.64
C ALA A 396 14.53 -0.65 10.71
N VAL A 397 15.02 -0.91 11.92
CA VAL A 397 16.28 -1.64 12.08
C VAL A 397 16.16 -3.07 11.53
N ASN A 398 17.21 -3.57 10.89
CA ASN A 398 17.24 -4.89 10.25
C ASN A 398 16.78 -6.04 11.17
N GLN A 399 17.05 -5.93 12.47
CA GLN A 399 16.64 -6.94 13.45
C GLN A 399 15.10 -7.08 13.50
N GLU A 400 14.36 -5.99 13.42
CA GLU A 400 12.90 -5.99 13.45
C GLU A 400 12.34 -6.51 12.13
N GLU A 401 12.87 -6.02 11.00
CA GLU A 401 12.47 -6.47 9.67
C GLU A 401 12.71 -7.98 9.48
N ALA A 402 13.84 -8.51 9.99
CA ALA A 402 14.12 -9.94 9.93
C ALA A 402 13.10 -10.79 10.70
N VAL A 403 12.59 -10.29 11.84
CA VAL A 403 11.51 -10.95 12.59
C VAL A 403 10.24 -11.01 11.76
N LEU A 404 9.80 -9.89 11.18
CA LEU A 404 8.59 -9.82 10.37
C LEU A 404 8.73 -10.65 9.08
N ALA A 405 9.88 -10.59 8.42
CA ALA A 405 10.19 -11.41 7.24
C ALA A 405 10.14 -12.90 7.56
N SER A 406 10.58 -13.33 8.75
CA SER A 406 10.52 -14.75 9.17
C SER A 406 9.09 -15.28 9.29
N GLN A 407 8.11 -14.40 9.40
CA GLN A 407 6.67 -14.71 9.45
C GLN A 407 5.98 -14.61 8.09
N GLY A 408 6.76 -14.37 7.02
CA GLY A 408 6.30 -14.34 5.64
C GLY A 408 5.79 -12.98 5.18
N MET A 409 5.96 -11.91 5.94
CA MET A 409 5.78 -10.54 5.46
C MET A 409 6.96 -10.13 4.58
N MET A 410 6.72 -9.27 3.60
CA MET A 410 7.74 -8.80 2.66
C MET A 410 8.10 -7.34 2.96
N MET A 411 9.39 -7.06 3.06
CA MET A 411 9.90 -5.71 3.35
C MET A 411 10.27 -4.98 2.06
N TRP A 412 9.81 -3.76 1.89
CA TRP A 412 10.31 -2.87 0.86
C TRP A 412 11.76 -2.50 1.11
N THR A 413 12.56 -2.47 0.03
CA THR A 413 13.97 -2.09 0.10
C THR A 413 14.25 -1.02 -0.93
N ASN A 414 14.37 0.21 -0.45
CA ASN A 414 14.67 1.38 -1.26
C ASN A 414 16.16 1.42 -1.61
N LEU A 415 16.48 1.16 -2.89
CA LEU A 415 17.83 1.26 -3.44
C LEU A 415 17.96 2.39 -4.47
N SER A 416 17.02 3.35 -4.51
CA SER A 416 17.01 4.41 -5.51
C SER A 416 18.29 5.26 -5.44
N ASN A 417 18.67 5.78 -4.27
CA ASN A 417 19.86 6.62 -4.15
C ASN A 417 21.15 5.89 -4.59
N PRO A 418 21.51 4.69 -4.10
CA PRO A 418 22.71 4.00 -4.59
C PRO A 418 22.61 3.60 -6.07
N ALA A 419 21.42 3.29 -6.59
CA ALA A 419 21.23 3.01 -8.02
C ALA A 419 21.45 4.26 -8.88
N GLU A 420 20.83 5.39 -8.52
CA GLU A 420 21.05 6.68 -9.17
C GLU A 420 22.54 7.03 -9.21
N GLN A 421 23.24 6.98 -8.07
CA GLN A 421 24.67 7.30 -7.98
C GLN A 421 25.53 6.38 -8.85
N ALA A 422 25.25 5.07 -8.82
CA ALA A 422 25.98 4.10 -9.63
C ALA A 422 25.72 4.29 -11.13
N LEU A 423 24.45 4.51 -11.53
CA LEU A 423 24.08 4.67 -12.93
C LEU A 423 24.56 6.01 -13.52
N MET A 424 24.51 7.09 -12.75
CA MET A 424 25.10 8.37 -13.12
C MET A 424 26.64 8.34 -13.15
N SER A 425 27.28 7.33 -12.57
CA SER A 425 28.74 7.33 -12.31
C SER A 425 29.21 8.58 -11.55
N PHE A 426 28.38 9.03 -10.61
CA PHE A 426 28.60 10.25 -9.86
C PHE A 426 28.35 9.99 -8.37
N ASN A 427 29.28 10.40 -7.53
CA ASN A 427 29.19 10.24 -6.10
C ASN A 427 29.26 11.63 -5.44
N ASP A 428 28.11 12.10 -4.99
CA ASP A 428 28.03 13.34 -4.23
C ASP A 428 28.36 13.09 -2.74
N SER A 429 28.35 14.15 -1.94
CA SER A 429 28.64 14.05 -0.51
C SER A 429 27.59 13.23 0.21
N GLY A 430 27.90 12.00 0.56
CA GLY A 430 27.02 11.04 1.24
C GLY A 430 26.39 10.01 0.32
N GLY A 431 26.59 10.10 -1.01
CA GLY A 431 26.14 9.08 -1.95
C GLY A 431 26.92 7.77 -1.87
N SER A 432 26.34 6.70 -2.36
CA SER A 432 26.97 5.37 -2.42
C SER A 432 26.62 4.68 -3.73
N TRP A 433 27.61 3.97 -4.29
CA TRP A 433 27.43 3.11 -5.46
C TRP A 433 27.09 1.67 -5.08
N ASP A 434 26.91 1.40 -3.80
CA ASP A 434 26.76 0.04 -3.28
C ASP A 434 25.33 -0.48 -3.49
N LEU A 435 25.22 -1.46 -4.38
CA LEU A 435 23.97 -2.17 -4.69
C LEU A 435 23.83 -3.49 -3.90
N SER A 436 24.65 -3.76 -2.88
CA SER A 436 24.59 -5.00 -2.09
C SER A 436 23.27 -5.20 -1.36
N GLY A 437 22.53 -4.11 -1.10
CA GLY A 437 21.17 -4.15 -0.59
C GLY A 437 20.15 -4.87 -1.50
N LEU A 438 20.52 -5.26 -2.72
CA LEU A 438 19.71 -6.19 -3.53
C LEU A 438 19.58 -7.59 -2.92
N PHE A 439 20.41 -7.92 -1.91
CA PHE A 439 20.50 -9.25 -1.33
C PHE A 439 20.03 -9.27 0.14
N TYR A 440 19.19 -10.23 0.47
CA TYR A 440 18.52 -10.36 1.76
C TYR A 440 19.48 -10.53 2.96
N ASP A 441 20.67 -11.07 2.73
CA ASP A 441 21.69 -11.28 3.76
C ASP A 441 22.26 -9.96 4.33
N GLN A 442 22.16 -8.86 3.57
CA GLN A 442 22.52 -7.53 4.03
C GLN A 442 21.59 -7.00 5.14
N TYR A 443 20.39 -7.55 5.24
CA TYR A 443 19.39 -7.21 6.25
C TYR A 443 19.32 -8.23 7.40
N GLY A 444 20.23 -9.20 7.41
CA GLY A 444 20.24 -10.25 8.43
C GLY A 444 19.05 -11.22 8.31
N PHE A 445 18.36 -11.25 7.19
CA PHE A 445 17.26 -12.21 6.97
C PHE A 445 17.82 -13.62 6.90
N PRO A 446 17.17 -14.61 7.55
CA PRO A 446 17.56 -16.00 7.38
C PRO A 446 17.27 -16.47 5.95
N SER A 447 17.99 -17.48 5.48
CA SER A 447 17.82 -18.06 4.12
C SER A 447 16.39 -18.54 3.85
N THR A 448 15.64 -18.89 4.88
CA THR A 448 14.20 -19.23 4.79
C THR A 448 13.32 -18.02 4.42
N SER A 449 13.82 -16.80 4.61
CA SER A 449 13.16 -15.54 4.26
C SER A 449 13.83 -14.82 3.10
N ALA A 450 14.62 -15.52 2.30
CA ALA A 450 15.36 -14.95 1.15
C ALA A 450 14.45 -14.28 0.11
N TYR A 451 13.16 -14.59 0.10
CA TYR A 451 12.18 -14.05 -0.85
C TYR A 451 11.20 -13.06 -0.20
N ASN A 452 11.57 -12.53 0.96
CA ASN A 452 10.77 -11.54 1.68
C ASN A 452 11.35 -10.11 1.57
N LEU A 453 12.24 -9.88 0.61
CA LEU A 453 12.83 -8.58 0.31
C LEU A 453 12.34 -8.11 -1.08
N VAL A 454 11.47 -7.09 -1.12
CA VAL A 454 11.01 -6.45 -2.36
C VAL A 454 11.95 -5.29 -2.67
N SER A 455 12.89 -5.48 -3.58
CA SER A 455 13.87 -4.46 -3.93
C SER A 455 13.49 -3.71 -5.21
N TYR A 456 13.76 -2.40 -5.20
CA TYR A 456 13.48 -1.50 -6.32
C TYR A 456 14.53 -0.38 -6.43
N PHE A 457 14.62 0.20 -7.62
CA PHE A 457 15.48 1.36 -7.92
C PHE A 457 14.67 2.64 -8.11
N GLU A 458 13.38 2.53 -8.37
CA GLU A 458 12.42 3.63 -8.49
C GLU A 458 11.11 3.24 -7.80
N SER A 459 10.43 4.21 -7.20
CA SER A 459 9.04 4.14 -6.76
C SER A 459 8.35 5.47 -7.00
N HIS A 460 7.07 5.59 -6.66
CA HIS A 460 6.35 6.87 -6.72
C HIS A 460 7.01 7.96 -5.85
N ASP A 461 7.75 7.58 -4.82
CA ASP A 461 8.43 8.48 -3.88
C ASP A 461 9.83 8.91 -4.31
N GLN A 462 10.42 8.25 -5.28
CA GLN A 462 11.82 8.44 -5.64
C GLN A 462 11.96 9.08 -7.03
N GLU A 463 13.07 9.78 -7.23
CA GLU A 463 13.35 10.40 -8.53
C GLU A 463 13.62 9.33 -9.60
N ARG A 464 13.41 9.69 -10.85
CA ARG A 464 13.59 8.84 -12.01
C ARG A 464 15.06 8.64 -12.35
N LEU A 465 15.49 7.40 -12.59
CA LEU A 465 16.84 7.08 -13.00
C LEU A 465 17.25 7.86 -14.26
N GLN A 466 16.39 7.85 -15.30
CA GLN A 466 16.71 8.52 -16.55
C GLN A 466 16.75 10.05 -16.41
N PHE A 467 15.91 10.65 -15.55
CA PHE A 467 16.01 12.07 -15.23
C PHE A 467 17.37 12.38 -14.60
N LYS A 468 17.79 11.60 -13.61
CA LYS A 468 19.10 11.76 -12.95
C LYS A 468 20.25 11.58 -13.92
N ASN A 469 20.22 10.55 -14.78
CA ASN A 469 21.22 10.34 -15.82
C ASN A 469 21.33 11.55 -16.76
N GLY A 470 20.19 12.08 -17.23
CA GLY A 470 20.17 13.25 -18.12
C GLY A 470 20.63 14.56 -17.46
N ALA A 471 20.25 14.76 -16.20
CA ALA A 471 20.56 16.00 -15.48
C ALA A 471 22.00 16.03 -14.92
N TYR A 472 22.45 14.92 -14.32
CA TYR A 472 23.67 14.87 -13.49
C TYR A 472 24.69 13.82 -13.93
N GLY A 473 24.40 13.01 -14.94
CA GLY A 473 25.29 11.96 -15.42
C GLY A 473 26.70 12.45 -15.73
N ASN A 474 27.69 11.64 -15.36
CA ASN A 474 29.10 11.93 -15.55
C ASN A 474 29.53 11.68 -17.01
N SER A 475 30.73 12.16 -17.37
CA SER A 475 31.28 12.00 -18.73
C SER A 475 32.80 11.89 -18.72
N ASN A 476 33.35 11.21 -19.74
CA ASN A 476 34.78 11.18 -20.04
C ASN A 476 35.00 11.06 -21.55
N GLY A 477 35.65 12.04 -22.13
CA GLY A 477 35.87 12.11 -23.57
C GLY A 477 34.55 12.17 -24.34
N THR A 478 34.32 11.19 -25.21
CA THR A 478 33.11 11.06 -25.98
C THR A 478 32.00 10.25 -25.28
N TYR A 479 32.30 9.61 -24.16
CA TYR A 479 31.31 8.91 -23.37
C TYR A 479 30.62 9.89 -22.42
N ASN A 480 29.32 10.12 -22.62
CA ASN A 480 28.55 11.09 -21.85
C ASN A 480 27.19 10.48 -21.45
N ILE A 481 26.99 10.29 -20.13
CA ILE A 481 25.77 9.67 -19.61
C ILE A 481 24.55 10.58 -19.81
N LYS A 482 24.74 11.90 -19.95
CA LYS A 482 23.62 12.83 -20.22
C LYS A 482 23.01 12.66 -21.62
N ASP A 483 23.72 12.03 -22.55
CA ASP A 483 23.15 11.71 -23.85
C ASP A 483 22.10 10.60 -23.70
N LEU A 484 20.90 10.83 -24.17
CA LEU A 484 19.78 9.91 -23.99
C LEU A 484 20.11 8.44 -24.30
N PRO A 485 20.73 8.07 -25.43
CA PRO A 485 21.07 6.68 -25.71
C PRO A 485 22.05 6.08 -24.68
N THR A 486 22.99 6.88 -24.17
CA THR A 486 23.95 6.45 -23.15
C THR A 486 23.27 6.26 -21.79
N GLY A 487 22.42 7.22 -21.37
CA GLY A 487 21.64 7.12 -20.14
C GLY A 487 20.73 5.89 -20.13
N LEU A 488 19.98 5.67 -21.22
CA LEU A 488 19.12 4.48 -21.35
C LEU A 488 19.94 3.17 -21.30
N LYS A 489 21.15 3.17 -21.86
CA LYS A 489 22.06 2.01 -21.76
C LYS A 489 22.53 1.75 -20.33
N ARG A 490 22.64 2.80 -19.52
CA ARG A 490 22.92 2.69 -18.07
C ARG A 490 21.72 2.07 -17.34
N ASP A 491 20.49 2.47 -17.68
CA ASP A 491 19.27 1.89 -17.10
C ASP A 491 19.12 0.40 -17.47
N GLU A 492 19.51 -0.01 -18.68
CA GLU A 492 19.59 -1.43 -19.07
C GLU A 492 20.57 -2.20 -18.16
N MET A 493 21.75 -1.62 -17.88
CA MET A 493 22.73 -2.22 -16.97
C MET A 493 22.14 -2.33 -15.56
N GLY A 494 21.44 -1.28 -15.07
CA GLY A 494 20.73 -1.32 -13.80
C GLY A 494 19.73 -2.49 -13.72
N ALA A 495 18.90 -2.65 -14.77
CA ALA A 495 17.97 -3.75 -14.87
C ALA A 495 18.65 -5.13 -14.83
N ALA A 496 19.79 -5.29 -15.53
CA ALA A 496 20.55 -6.54 -15.53
C ALA A 496 21.00 -6.94 -14.11
N PHE A 497 21.43 -5.98 -13.29
CA PHE A 497 21.82 -6.24 -11.90
C PHE A 497 20.61 -6.47 -10.98
N MET A 498 19.58 -5.62 -11.08
CA MET A 498 18.38 -5.71 -10.24
C MET A 498 17.68 -7.08 -10.39
N PHE A 499 17.39 -7.49 -11.63
CA PHE A 499 16.68 -8.76 -11.88
C PHE A 499 17.54 -10.00 -11.66
N SER A 500 18.86 -9.87 -11.59
CA SER A 500 19.74 -11.01 -11.32
C SER A 500 19.86 -11.35 -9.84
N SER A 501 19.41 -10.49 -8.93
CA SER A 501 19.35 -10.84 -7.50
C SER A 501 18.09 -11.65 -7.19
N PRO A 502 18.12 -12.57 -6.18
CA PRO A 502 16.96 -13.36 -5.77
C PRO A 502 15.87 -12.49 -5.14
N GLY A 503 14.66 -13.08 -4.99
CA GLY A 503 13.51 -12.43 -4.36
C GLY A 503 12.70 -11.50 -5.26
N PRO A 504 11.57 -10.97 -4.74
CA PRO A 504 10.68 -10.06 -5.43
C PRO A 504 11.38 -8.80 -5.94
N LYS A 505 10.89 -8.26 -7.04
CA LYS A 505 11.34 -6.98 -7.62
C LYS A 505 10.14 -6.10 -7.90
N MET A 506 10.30 -4.80 -7.74
CA MET A 506 9.29 -3.81 -8.09
C MET A 506 9.83 -2.83 -9.13
N LEU A 507 8.95 -2.41 -10.02
CA LEU A 507 9.16 -1.40 -11.05
C LEU A 507 8.15 -0.29 -10.84
N TRP A 508 8.59 0.96 -10.84
CA TRP A 508 7.69 2.10 -10.94
C TRP A 508 7.30 2.34 -12.39
N GLN A 509 6.03 2.66 -12.63
CA GLN A 509 5.46 2.87 -13.98
C GLN A 509 6.38 3.70 -14.87
N PHE A 510 6.61 3.18 -16.09
CA PHE A 510 7.39 3.79 -17.17
C PHE A 510 8.91 3.88 -16.96
N GLY A 511 9.47 3.43 -15.82
CA GLY A 511 10.91 3.29 -15.63
C GLY A 511 11.54 2.43 -16.72
N GLU A 512 10.85 1.36 -17.15
CA GLU A 512 11.27 0.47 -18.24
C GLU A 512 11.28 1.11 -19.64
N ARG A 513 10.82 2.37 -19.75
CA ARG A 513 10.90 3.21 -20.96
C ARG A 513 11.87 4.38 -20.78
N GLY A 514 12.58 4.43 -19.66
CA GLY A 514 13.45 5.56 -19.33
C GLY A 514 12.66 6.85 -19.17
N TYR A 515 11.64 6.84 -18.31
CA TYR A 515 10.85 8.03 -18.02
C TYR A 515 11.74 9.11 -17.40
N ASP A 516 11.77 10.30 -18.00
CA ASP A 516 12.72 11.37 -17.71
C ASP A 516 12.09 12.67 -17.22
N ILE A 517 10.80 12.63 -16.88
CA ILE A 517 10.14 13.75 -16.20
C ILE A 517 10.39 13.63 -14.70
N THR A 518 10.96 14.70 -14.11
CA THR A 518 11.20 14.77 -12.66
C THR A 518 9.91 14.60 -11.87
N ILE A 519 9.99 13.94 -10.72
CA ILE A 519 8.86 13.94 -9.79
C ILE A 519 8.63 15.34 -9.20
N GLY A 520 9.68 16.20 -9.18
CA GLY A 520 9.61 17.56 -8.65
C GLY A 520 9.72 17.62 -7.13
N ASP A 521 9.80 18.85 -6.61
CA ASP A 521 9.87 19.12 -5.18
C ASP A 521 8.55 19.72 -4.67
N ASN A 522 8.22 19.49 -3.39
CA ASN A 522 7.05 20.03 -2.71
C ASN A 522 5.75 19.76 -3.51
N ASP A 523 4.93 20.80 -3.74
CA ASP A 523 3.65 20.68 -4.45
C ASP A 523 3.79 20.17 -5.89
N ALA A 524 4.93 20.42 -6.55
CA ALA A 524 5.18 19.92 -7.91
C ALA A 524 5.28 18.38 -7.95
N ARG A 525 5.65 17.74 -6.85
CA ARG A 525 5.72 16.29 -6.71
C ARG A 525 4.35 15.63 -6.90
N LEU A 526 3.30 16.23 -6.34
CA LEU A 526 1.94 15.71 -6.36
C LEU A 526 1.16 16.03 -7.65
N GLN A 527 1.71 16.87 -8.53
CA GLN A 527 1.07 17.21 -9.80
C GLN A 527 1.05 16.03 -10.78
N ASP A 528 0.07 16.04 -11.67
CA ASP A 528 -0.07 15.07 -12.75
C ASP A 528 1.21 14.93 -13.58
N LYS A 529 1.56 13.70 -13.90
CA LYS A 529 2.66 13.40 -14.81
C LYS A 529 2.12 12.79 -16.11
N PRO A 530 2.50 13.33 -17.27
CA PRO A 530 2.00 12.82 -18.55
C PRO A 530 2.47 11.38 -18.81
N PRO A 531 1.62 10.49 -19.34
CA PRO A 531 1.95 9.07 -19.51
C PRO A 531 2.94 8.76 -20.65
N HIS A 532 3.26 9.71 -21.50
CA HIS A 532 4.23 9.59 -22.60
C HIS A 532 4.27 8.23 -23.32
N TRP A 533 3.10 7.73 -23.74
CA TRP A 533 2.99 6.46 -24.47
C TRP A 533 3.79 6.46 -25.79
N GLU A 534 4.01 7.62 -26.38
CA GLU A 534 4.82 7.84 -27.59
C GLU A 534 6.31 7.54 -27.41
N TYR A 535 6.82 7.46 -26.16
CA TYR A 535 8.21 7.07 -25.89
C TYR A 535 8.58 5.71 -26.51
N MET A 536 7.61 4.82 -26.68
CA MET A 536 7.81 3.54 -27.35
C MET A 536 8.12 3.66 -28.85
N GLN A 537 7.98 4.86 -29.45
CA GLN A 537 8.37 5.12 -30.85
C GLN A 537 9.87 5.42 -30.97
N ASP A 538 10.56 5.81 -29.89
CA ASP A 538 12.01 5.94 -29.87
C ASP A 538 12.66 4.55 -29.80
N PRO A 539 13.57 4.20 -30.72
CA PRO A 539 14.16 2.86 -30.79
C PRO A 539 15.03 2.52 -29.57
N ASN A 540 15.68 3.50 -28.91
CA ASN A 540 16.48 3.25 -27.72
C ASN A 540 15.59 2.96 -26.50
N ARG A 541 14.49 3.70 -26.34
CA ARG A 541 13.49 3.45 -25.28
C ARG A 541 12.76 2.12 -25.50
N ALA A 542 12.43 1.78 -26.74
CA ALA A 542 11.86 0.47 -27.07
C ALA A 542 12.85 -0.68 -26.80
N HIS A 543 14.16 -0.44 -26.97
CA HIS A 543 15.21 -1.40 -26.63
C HIS A 543 15.34 -1.58 -25.11
N LEU A 544 15.28 -0.49 -24.34
CA LEU A 544 15.26 -0.56 -22.87
C LEU A 544 14.07 -1.41 -22.38
N TYR A 545 12.86 -1.13 -22.89
CA TYR A 545 11.67 -1.95 -22.57
C TYR A 545 11.89 -3.43 -22.89
N ALA A 546 12.45 -3.73 -24.05
CA ALA A 546 12.74 -5.11 -24.47
C ALA A 546 13.79 -5.78 -23.53
N THR A 547 14.76 -5.01 -23.05
CA THR A 547 15.76 -5.49 -22.07
C THR A 547 15.11 -5.83 -20.72
N TYR A 548 14.23 -4.95 -20.20
CA TYR A 548 13.46 -5.24 -19.00
C TYR A 548 12.61 -6.51 -19.18
N ALA A 549 11.84 -6.59 -20.27
CA ALA A 549 11.01 -7.76 -20.57
C ALA A 549 11.84 -9.06 -20.64
N LYS A 550 13.02 -9.00 -21.23
CA LYS A 550 13.95 -10.13 -21.35
C LYS A 550 14.47 -10.56 -19.97
N MET A 551 14.88 -9.60 -19.13
CA MET A 551 15.35 -9.86 -17.78
C MET A 551 14.26 -10.46 -16.88
N ILE A 552 13.05 -9.92 -16.94
CA ILE A 552 11.89 -10.44 -16.20
C ILE A 552 11.60 -11.88 -16.63
N LYS A 553 11.57 -12.14 -17.93
CA LYS A 553 11.38 -13.48 -18.47
C LYS A 553 12.45 -14.46 -17.96
N TRP A 554 13.73 -14.07 -17.99
CA TRP A 554 14.80 -14.94 -17.49
C TRP A 554 14.66 -15.21 -15.99
N LYS A 555 14.38 -14.15 -15.20
CA LYS A 555 14.18 -14.27 -13.76
C LYS A 555 13.07 -15.27 -13.41
N ILE A 556 11.95 -15.22 -14.11
CA ILE A 556 10.79 -16.09 -13.82
C ILE A 556 11.02 -17.54 -14.29
N ASN A 557 11.66 -17.71 -15.46
CA ASN A 557 11.73 -19.00 -16.12
C ASN A 557 12.99 -19.83 -15.80
N ASN A 558 13.99 -19.26 -15.13
CA ASN A 558 15.22 -19.97 -14.82
C ASN A 558 15.47 -20.01 -13.31
N PRO A 559 15.48 -21.21 -12.69
CA PRO A 559 15.62 -21.37 -11.24
C PRO A 559 16.91 -20.77 -10.66
N VAL A 560 17.95 -20.58 -11.47
CA VAL A 560 19.20 -19.96 -11.03
C VAL A 560 19.00 -18.55 -10.46
N PHE A 561 18.01 -17.79 -10.92
CA PHE A 561 17.68 -16.45 -10.38
C PHE A 561 16.91 -16.49 -9.05
N THR A 562 16.59 -17.68 -8.57
CA THR A 562 16.01 -17.88 -7.24
C THR A 562 16.97 -18.63 -6.29
N THR A 563 18.23 -18.78 -6.69
CA THR A 563 19.23 -19.46 -5.84
C THR A 563 19.59 -18.62 -4.61
N THR A 564 19.89 -19.29 -3.52
CA THR A 564 20.48 -18.67 -2.32
C THR A 564 22.00 -18.94 -2.24
N THR A 565 22.58 -19.53 -3.29
CA THR A 565 24.03 -19.74 -3.41
C THR A 565 24.58 -18.76 -4.43
N TYR A 566 25.21 -17.72 -3.93
CA TYR A 566 25.72 -16.61 -4.75
C TYR A 566 26.98 -15.98 -4.13
N THR A 567 27.69 -15.24 -4.97
CA THR A 567 28.77 -14.34 -4.57
C THR A 567 28.61 -13.04 -5.36
N TYR A 568 28.94 -11.91 -4.75
CA TYR A 568 28.86 -10.63 -5.43
C TYR A 568 29.93 -9.62 -4.94
N ASN A 569 30.21 -8.63 -5.78
CA ASN A 569 30.87 -7.38 -5.39
C ASN A 569 30.10 -6.24 -6.06
N LEU A 570 29.41 -5.43 -5.26
CA LEU A 570 28.48 -4.41 -5.74
C LEU A 570 28.81 -2.99 -5.25
N SER A 571 29.90 -2.83 -4.49
CA SER A 571 30.27 -1.54 -3.87
C SER A 571 31.14 -0.64 -4.77
N GLY A 572 31.94 -1.21 -5.68
CA GLY A 572 32.87 -0.46 -6.53
C GLY A 572 32.30 -0.11 -7.91
N PRO A 573 33.11 0.57 -8.76
CA PRO A 573 32.71 0.88 -10.13
C PRO A 573 32.59 -0.34 -11.05
N PHE A 574 33.41 -1.37 -10.82
CA PHE A 574 33.25 -2.67 -11.46
C PHE A 574 32.46 -3.58 -10.54
N LYS A 575 31.32 -4.05 -11.01
CA LYS A 575 30.41 -4.87 -10.23
C LYS A 575 30.24 -6.25 -10.86
N PHE A 576 30.00 -7.26 -10.01
CA PHE A 576 29.59 -8.58 -10.48
C PHE A 576 28.60 -9.24 -9.52
N ILE A 577 27.79 -10.14 -10.08
CA ILE A 577 26.93 -11.09 -9.37
C ILE A 577 27.17 -12.47 -9.98
N GLN A 578 27.56 -13.44 -9.15
CA GLN A 578 27.66 -14.85 -9.50
C GLN A 578 26.50 -15.61 -8.86
N LEU A 579 25.76 -16.39 -9.66
CA LEU A 579 24.68 -17.24 -9.19
C LEU A 579 24.97 -18.68 -9.54
N LEU A 580 24.81 -19.59 -8.56
CA LEU A 580 25.01 -21.03 -8.72
C LEU A 580 23.67 -21.76 -8.62
N GLY A 581 23.17 -22.22 -9.74
CA GLY A 581 21.92 -22.99 -9.81
C GLY A 581 22.11 -24.46 -9.36
N ALA A 582 21.14 -24.97 -8.63
CA ALA A 582 21.15 -26.38 -8.17
C ALA A 582 21.09 -27.38 -9.35
N ASP A 583 20.64 -26.96 -10.52
CA ASP A 583 20.59 -27.74 -11.75
C ASP A 583 21.91 -27.69 -12.56
N GLY A 584 22.93 -27.00 -12.03
CA GLY A 584 24.21 -26.79 -12.69
C GLY A 584 24.25 -25.58 -13.65
N THR A 585 23.14 -24.86 -13.81
CA THR A 585 23.11 -23.58 -14.52
C THR A 585 23.81 -22.53 -13.68
N ASN A 586 24.87 -21.92 -14.19
CA ASN A 586 25.60 -20.84 -13.51
C ASN A 586 25.46 -19.55 -14.32
N VAL A 587 25.29 -18.46 -13.62
CA VAL A 587 25.18 -17.12 -14.21
C VAL A 587 26.24 -16.21 -13.60
N GLU A 588 26.88 -15.40 -14.45
CA GLU A 588 27.80 -14.35 -14.07
C GLU A 588 27.34 -13.05 -14.72
N VAL A 589 26.95 -12.06 -13.91
CA VAL A 589 26.62 -10.71 -14.36
C VAL A 589 27.80 -9.81 -14.04
N VAL A 590 28.27 -9.05 -15.01
CA VAL A 590 29.37 -8.11 -14.84
C VAL A 590 29.01 -6.76 -15.46
N GLY A 591 29.50 -5.67 -14.88
CA GLY A 591 29.24 -4.33 -15.42
C GLY A 591 30.26 -3.31 -14.93
N ASN A 592 30.61 -2.40 -15.84
CA ASN A 592 31.43 -1.24 -15.56
C ASN A 592 30.56 0.00 -15.37
N PHE A 593 30.36 0.39 -14.13
CA PHE A 593 29.58 1.57 -13.73
C PHE A 593 30.38 2.88 -13.78
N ASP A 594 31.67 2.85 -14.17
CA ASP A 594 32.50 4.03 -14.35
C ASP A 594 32.38 4.62 -15.77
N VAL A 595 32.90 5.82 -15.94
CA VAL A 595 33.08 6.49 -17.25
C VAL A 595 34.47 6.24 -17.86
N VAL A 596 35.28 5.40 -17.21
CA VAL A 596 36.59 4.94 -17.73
C VAL A 596 36.61 3.42 -17.83
N THR A 597 37.49 2.91 -18.71
CA THR A 597 37.68 1.45 -18.84
C THR A 597 38.19 0.87 -17.53
N GLN A 598 37.60 -0.24 -17.11
CA GLN A 598 37.96 -0.97 -15.90
C GLN A 598 38.45 -2.38 -16.24
N THR A 599 39.51 -2.83 -15.54
CA THR A 599 40.03 -4.20 -15.62
C THR A 599 40.01 -4.84 -14.26
N HIS A 600 39.26 -5.91 -14.10
CA HIS A 600 39.13 -6.62 -12.83
C HIS A 600 39.14 -8.13 -13.02
N THR A 601 39.37 -8.86 -11.94
CA THR A 601 39.20 -10.32 -11.90
C THR A 601 37.79 -10.68 -11.48
N VAL A 602 37.19 -11.60 -12.23
CA VAL A 602 35.81 -12.10 -12.03
C VAL A 602 35.87 -13.56 -11.59
N PRO A 603 35.16 -13.97 -10.53
CA PRO A 603 35.24 -15.33 -9.99
C PRO A 603 34.28 -16.27 -10.71
N PHE A 604 34.44 -16.50 -12.03
CA PHE A 604 33.61 -17.49 -12.71
C PHE A 604 33.59 -18.82 -11.96
N PRO A 605 32.44 -19.54 -11.92
CA PRO A 605 32.32 -20.79 -11.14
C PRO A 605 33.26 -21.90 -11.60
N THR A 606 33.47 -22.00 -12.92
CA THR A 606 34.31 -23.03 -13.58
C THR A 606 34.99 -22.47 -14.80
N VAL A 607 36.11 -23.08 -15.19
CA VAL A 607 36.67 -22.88 -16.54
C VAL A 607 35.72 -23.50 -17.57
N GLY A 608 35.68 -22.91 -18.78
CA GLY A 608 34.81 -23.37 -19.86
C GLY A 608 34.24 -22.25 -20.68
N THR A 609 33.32 -22.59 -21.58
CA THR A 609 32.65 -21.64 -22.47
C THR A 609 31.38 -21.10 -21.81
N TYR A 610 31.24 -19.76 -21.81
CA TYR A 610 30.06 -19.05 -21.35
C TYR A 610 29.49 -18.20 -22.48
N THR A 611 28.18 -18.18 -22.59
CA THR A 611 27.45 -17.36 -23.58
C THR A 611 26.93 -16.09 -22.91
N ASP A 612 27.23 -14.94 -23.51
CA ASP A 612 26.55 -13.70 -23.17
C ASP A 612 25.12 -13.72 -23.70
N ASN A 613 24.14 -13.73 -22.80
CA ASN A 613 22.74 -13.88 -23.17
C ASN A 613 22.13 -12.61 -23.81
N PHE A 614 22.79 -11.45 -23.71
CA PHE A 614 22.35 -10.24 -24.42
C PHE A 614 22.76 -10.25 -25.88
N THR A 615 24.00 -10.64 -26.16
CA THR A 615 24.59 -10.54 -27.51
C THR A 615 24.62 -11.88 -28.25
N GLY A 616 24.57 -13.00 -27.55
CA GLY A 616 24.77 -14.34 -28.09
C GLY A 616 26.24 -14.70 -28.37
N THR A 617 27.18 -13.82 -28.04
CA THR A 617 28.63 -14.08 -28.17
C THR A 617 29.11 -14.99 -27.03
N THR A 618 30.24 -15.66 -27.26
CA THR A 618 30.81 -16.57 -26.26
C THR A 618 32.19 -16.11 -25.81
N ILE A 619 32.50 -16.37 -24.53
CA ILE A 619 33.86 -16.25 -23.98
C ILE A 619 34.33 -17.63 -23.51
N ASN A 620 35.66 -17.86 -23.58
CA ASN A 620 36.27 -19.05 -23.03
C ASN A 620 37.07 -18.71 -21.78
N VAL A 621 36.56 -19.09 -20.62
CA VAL A 621 37.22 -18.89 -19.32
C VAL A 621 38.28 -19.97 -19.15
N THR A 622 39.55 -19.60 -19.28
CA THR A 622 40.68 -20.53 -19.30
C THR A 622 41.40 -20.68 -17.96
N ALA A 623 41.20 -19.74 -17.04
CA ALA A 623 41.77 -19.74 -15.71
C ALA A 623 40.86 -19.03 -14.71
N LEU A 624 41.00 -19.34 -13.42
CA LEU A 624 40.24 -18.71 -12.34
C LEU A 624 41.20 -18.08 -11.32
N PRO A 625 40.92 -16.86 -10.85
CA PRO A 625 39.89 -15.95 -11.36
C PRO A 625 40.20 -15.46 -12.78
N PHE A 626 39.15 -15.14 -13.55
CA PHE A 626 39.28 -14.68 -14.94
C PHE A 626 39.44 -13.16 -15.01
N SER A 627 40.49 -12.67 -15.71
CA SER A 627 40.67 -11.22 -15.90
C SER A 627 39.83 -10.73 -17.04
N MET A 628 39.05 -9.68 -16.79
CA MET A 628 38.10 -9.07 -17.76
C MET A 628 38.29 -7.57 -17.82
N THR A 629 38.26 -7.01 -19.03
CA THR A 629 38.32 -5.55 -19.26
C THR A 629 37.01 -5.12 -19.89
N LEU A 630 36.33 -4.14 -19.29
CA LEU A 630 35.07 -3.58 -19.78
C LEU A 630 35.20 -2.10 -20.07
N ALA A 631 34.70 -1.66 -21.23
CA ALA A 631 34.56 -0.26 -21.58
C ALA A 631 33.54 0.47 -20.66
N PRO A 632 33.50 1.81 -20.65
CA PRO A 632 32.51 2.56 -19.89
C PRO A 632 31.08 2.12 -20.19
N GLY A 633 30.29 1.77 -19.17
CA GLY A 633 28.90 1.35 -19.30
C GLY A 633 28.69 -0.02 -19.97
N GLU A 634 29.76 -0.76 -20.24
CA GLU A 634 29.68 -2.12 -20.77
C GLU A 634 29.24 -3.10 -19.67
N TYR A 635 28.27 -3.98 -20.01
CA TYR A 635 27.75 -5.00 -19.11
C TYR A 635 27.41 -6.29 -19.89
N HIS A 636 27.47 -7.41 -19.20
CA HIS A 636 27.17 -8.73 -19.76
C HIS A 636 26.46 -9.61 -18.73
N LEU A 637 25.66 -10.54 -19.22
CA LEU A 637 25.08 -11.62 -18.46
C LEU A 637 25.49 -12.95 -19.10
N TYR A 638 26.51 -13.55 -18.54
CA TYR A 638 27.06 -14.82 -19.01
C TYR A 638 26.38 -16.02 -18.34
N SER A 639 26.15 -17.08 -19.09
CA SER A 639 25.74 -18.37 -18.53
C SER A 639 26.45 -19.52 -19.22
N ASN A 640 26.64 -20.62 -18.48
CA ASN A 640 27.22 -21.86 -19.01
C ASN A 640 26.19 -22.72 -19.76
N THR A 641 24.90 -22.43 -19.60
CA THR A 641 23.78 -23.04 -20.33
C THR A 641 22.82 -21.96 -20.82
N PRO A 642 22.16 -22.11 -21.97
CA PRO A 642 21.23 -21.09 -22.48
C PRO A 642 20.07 -20.83 -21.51
N LEU A 643 19.76 -19.55 -21.28
CA LEU A 643 18.59 -19.11 -20.50
C LEU A 643 17.31 -19.18 -21.35
N LYS A 644 16.18 -19.51 -20.71
CA LYS A 644 14.86 -19.72 -21.35
C LYS A 644 14.04 -18.43 -21.42
#